data_e4ef23871d392c445b1b0aa873126b02
#
_entry.id   e4ef23871d392c445b1b0aa873126b02
#
_cell.length_a   1.000
_cell.length_b   1.000
_cell.length_c   1.000
_cell.angle_alpha   90.00
_cell.angle_beta   90.00
_cell.angle_gamma   90.00
#
_symmetry.space_group_name_H-M   'P 1'
#
loop_
_entity.id
_entity.type
_entity.pdbx_description
1 polymer ?
#
loop_
_entity_poly.entity_id
_entity_poly.type
_entity_poly.pdbx_seq_one_letter_code
_entity_poly.pdbx_strand_id
1 'polypeptide(L)'
;MITVQGLTLHFGQRPMFDDISFFIGSEDRIGLVGRNGAGKSTLLKIMAGQQPYDKGTIGKPKELTMGYLPQEMAHNLTLTPWQVAEKAFEEAMTLNASLERIEKDLEKATTDEEAMELATLLAHAHERLNMLGAADHDMQIEKMLKGIGFVEKDMHRLMSELSGGWRMRAELARLLLMQPDLLLLDEPTNHLDLPAIQWLEDLLRTYPAALVLISHDKTFLDRLTKRTLEVLGGKIIDRKVPWTQYVELRKVEREQQASAAKDQQRYIKETTDLINKFRAKASKAAFAQSLITKLDKLERIEVDDEDVRKMLVKFPPAPTSGKIVAEVRGVSKAYTDPKRPGEEKRIFQNAELTIAKGEHLALVGANGTGKSTLVRMIMKEEPYEGEIRMGHNVIIGYYAQDMPERMNPQGTVMETAEYAASEENRLRVRAMLGAFMFSGEDVDKKVKVLSGGERARLALCCMLLKPLNFLILDEPTHHLDIQSKDVLKNALKNYEGTFLLVSHDRDFLTGLTNRLLELDDFRIRDQHMDILELIEKRKALQGADIGKSSAVQAKAPKAEKGGDQRDRRDRDKERRKVQNAVERLEKQLADLEKEEKDLQAGVMKGGMPADQLQKGYERLGDLAKRIAAVMSEWETTSAQLQDLGAEA
;
A
#
# COMPACT_ATOMS: atom_id res chain seq x y z
N MET A 1 22.57 10.41 8.09
CA MET A 1 22.77 9.05 7.59
C MET A 1 23.06 9.02 6.10
N ILE A 2 22.13 9.25 5.20
CA ILE A 2 22.43 9.43 3.77
C ILE A 2 22.09 10.85 3.32
N THR A 3 23.03 11.49 2.63
CA THR A 3 22.83 12.83 2.06
C THR A 3 22.96 12.74 0.55
N VAL A 4 21.90 13.10 -0.17
CA VAL A 4 21.89 13.22 -1.64
C VAL A 4 21.95 14.71 -1.98
N GLN A 5 22.92 15.12 -2.81
CA GLN A 5 23.14 16.53 -3.19
C GLN A 5 23.34 16.64 -4.69
N GLY A 6 22.52 17.49 -5.33
CA GLY A 6 22.66 17.84 -6.73
C GLY A 6 22.52 16.67 -7.70
N LEU A 7 21.75 15.62 -7.33
CA LEU A 7 21.63 14.41 -8.15
C LEU A 7 20.89 14.70 -9.44
N THR A 8 21.56 14.42 -10.56
CA THR A 8 21.01 14.57 -11.91
C THR A 8 21.18 13.28 -12.68
N LEU A 9 20.13 12.85 -13.36
CA LEU A 9 20.14 11.67 -14.24
C LEU A 9 19.28 11.92 -15.46
N HIS A 10 19.78 11.59 -16.64
CA HIS A 10 19.07 11.69 -17.92
C HIS A 10 18.85 10.32 -18.53
N PHE A 11 17.66 10.12 -19.08
CA PHE A 11 17.37 9.03 -20.01
C PHE A 11 17.10 9.63 -21.41
N GLY A 12 18.08 9.52 -22.28
CA GLY A 12 18.04 10.19 -23.59
C GLY A 12 18.07 11.71 -23.44
N GLN A 13 17.08 12.40 -24.01
CA GLN A 13 17.02 13.88 -23.98
C GLN A 13 16.18 14.43 -22.79
N ARG A 14 15.51 13.58 -22.02
CA ARG A 14 14.67 14.02 -20.91
C ARG A 14 15.36 13.79 -19.57
N PRO A 15 15.45 14.82 -18.70
CA PRO A 15 15.94 14.61 -17.34
C PRO A 15 14.93 13.77 -16.56
N MET A 16 15.41 12.68 -15.95
CA MET A 16 14.64 11.92 -14.97
C MET A 16 14.73 12.56 -13.59
N PHE A 17 15.93 13.04 -13.24
CA PHE A 17 16.18 13.85 -12.04
C PHE A 17 16.97 15.09 -12.46
N ASP A 18 16.59 16.25 -11.92
CA ASP A 18 17.20 17.53 -12.19
C ASP A 18 17.54 18.23 -10.86
N ASP A 19 18.82 18.14 -10.48
CA ASP A 19 19.38 18.78 -9.29
C ASP A 19 18.63 18.45 -7.98
N ILE A 20 18.30 17.16 -7.78
CA ILE A 20 17.58 16.77 -6.58
C ILE A 20 18.50 16.64 -5.35
N SER A 21 18.02 17.14 -4.22
CA SER A 21 18.76 17.11 -2.94
C SER A 21 17.82 16.80 -1.79
N PHE A 22 18.20 15.83 -0.95
CA PHE A 22 17.47 15.46 0.27
C PHE A 22 18.38 14.71 1.24
N PHE A 23 17.90 14.54 2.47
CA PHE A 23 18.62 13.85 3.56
C PHE A 23 17.73 12.77 4.15
N ILE A 24 18.33 11.63 4.53
CA ILE A 24 17.69 10.52 5.24
C ILE A 24 18.38 10.35 6.59
N GLY A 25 17.63 10.52 7.67
CA GLY A 25 18.06 10.29 9.05
C GLY A 25 18.04 8.81 9.45
N SER A 26 18.54 8.48 10.64
CA SER A 26 18.63 7.09 11.16
C SER A 26 17.26 6.50 11.56
N GLU A 27 16.30 7.34 11.88
CA GLU A 27 14.95 6.93 12.30
C GLU A 27 13.87 7.34 11.31
N ASP A 28 14.29 7.84 10.13
CA ASP A 28 13.35 8.32 9.13
C ASP A 28 12.51 7.17 8.56
N ARG A 29 11.20 7.43 8.46
CA ARG A 29 10.23 6.54 7.84
C ARG A 29 9.58 7.25 6.68
N ILE A 30 10.08 6.97 5.49
CA ILE A 30 9.82 7.74 4.28
C ILE A 30 8.97 6.93 3.32
N GLY A 31 7.85 7.50 2.87
CA GLY A 31 7.10 7.04 1.71
C GLY A 31 7.59 7.75 0.45
N LEU A 32 8.20 7.01 -0.48
CA LEU A 32 8.62 7.52 -1.78
C LEU A 32 7.49 7.31 -2.80
N VAL A 33 6.87 8.40 -3.22
CA VAL A 33 5.67 8.37 -4.05
C VAL A 33 5.86 9.13 -5.36
N GLY A 34 4.92 8.97 -6.29
CA GLY A 34 4.96 9.59 -7.62
C GLY A 34 4.35 8.67 -8.68
N ARG A 35 4.11 9.19 -9.88
CA ARG A 35 3.56 8.42 -11.00
C ARG A 35 4.45 7.24 -11.40
N ASN A 36 3.88 6.25 -12.08
CA ASN A 36 4.67 5.20 -12.70
C ASN A 36 5.60 5.82 -13.76
N GLY A 37 6.86 5.38 -13.77
CA GLY A 37 7.89 5.96 -14.65
C GLY A 37 8.52 7.28 -14.14
N ALA A 38 8.13 7.82 -12.98
CA ALA A 38 8.73 9.02 -12.41
C ALA A 38 10.17 8.82 -11.88
N GLY A 39 10.67 7.58 -11.84
CA GLY A 39 12.03 7.28 -11.40
C GLY A 39 12.14 6.77 -9.95
N LYS A 40 11.05 6.44 -9.27
CA LYS A 40 11.07 5.96 -7.87
C LYS A 40 12.05 4.79 -7.66
N SER A 41 11.87 3.70 -8.40
CA SER A 41 12.76 2.51 -8.35
C SER A 41 14.19 2.83 -8.78
N THR A 42 14.36 3.74 -9.73
CA THR A 42 15.67 4.23 -10.18
C THR A 42 16.40 4.94 -9.03
N LEU A 43 15.68 5.78 -8.27
CA LEU A 43 16.26 6.49 -7.12
C LEU A 43 16.70 5.50 -6.04
N LEU A 44 15.90 4.46 -5.73
CA LEU A 44 16.30 3.40 -4.80
C LEU A 44 17.54 2.65 -5.30
N LYS A 45 17.61 2.29 -6.58
CA LYS A 45 18.80 1.64 -7.20
C LYS A 45 20.04 2.49 -7.10
N ILE A 46 19.93 3.80 -7.32
CA ILE A 46 21.04 4.74 -7.20
C ILE A 46 21.53 4.80 -5.74
N MET A 47 20.62 4.92 -4.77
CA MET A 47 20.97 4.91 -3.34
C MET A 47 21.63 3.60 -2.92
N ALA A 48 21.15 2.47 -3.45
CA ALA A 48 21.73 1.16 -3.22
C ALA A 48 23.08 0.93 -3.95
N GLY A 49 23.51 1.88 -4.81
CA GLY A 49 24.76 1.77 -5.58
C GLY A 49 24.67 0.80 -6.76
N GLN A 50 23.46 0.42 -7.17
CA GLN A 50 23.24 -0.52 -8.31
C GLN A 50 23.06 0.20 -9.65
N GLN A 51 22.91 1.52 -9.65
CA GLN A 51 22.75 2.32 -10.87
C GLN A 51 23.61 3.57 -10.80
N PRO A 52 24.39 3.88 -11.87
CA PRO A 52 25.15 5.12 -11.96
C PRO A 52 24.23 6.32 -12.22
N TYR A 53 24.73 7.52 -11.97
CA TYR A 53 24.07 8.80 -12.18
C TYR A 53 25.05 9.79 -12.86
N ASP A 54 24.52 10.87 -13.48
CA ASP A 54 25.34 11.78 -14.30
C ASP A 54 26.10 12.80 -13.45
N LYS A 55 25.41 13.42 -12.46
CA LYS A 55 25.96 14.47 -11.59
C LYS A 55 25.42 14.32 -10.19
N GLY A 56 26.13 14.95 -9.24
CA GLY A 56 25.75 14.98 -7.83
C GLY A 56 26.65 14.14 -6.94
N THR A 57 26.30 14.06 -5.67
CA THR A 57 27.03 13.26 -4.67
C THR A 57 26.07 12.57 -3.73
N ILE A 58 26.42 11.33 -3.33
CA ILE A 58 25.72 10.57 -2.31
C ILE A 58 26.71 10.30 -1.19
N GLY A 59 26.54 11.05 -0.10
CA GLY A 59 27.31 10.87 1.12
C GLY A 59 26.66 9.81 2.02
N LYS A 60 27.43 8.76 2.37
CA LYS A 60 27.01 7.72 3.31
C LYS A 60 28.18 7.31 4.20
N PRO A 61 27.96 6.99 5.50
CA PRO A 61 28.99 6.39 6.36
C PRO A 61 29.51 5.08 5.77
N LYS A 62 30.80 4.79 6.00
CA LYS A 62 31.41 3.54 5.47
C LYS A 62 30.80 2.28 6.08
N GLU A 63 30.37 2.35 7.32
CA GLU A 63 29.82 1.23 8.11
C GLU A 63 28.31 1.04 7.93
N LEU A 64 27.65 1.91 7.15
CA LEU A 64 26.20 1.85 6.94
C LEU A 64 25.80 0.59 6.18
N THR A 65 25.03 -0.27 6.81
CA THR A 65 24.43 -1.45 6.19
C THR A 65 23.12 -1.08 5.51
N MET A 66 22.95 -1.49 4.25
CA MET A 66 21.74 -1.22 3.48
C MET A 66 21.13 -2.50 2.95
N GLY A 67 19.83 -2.66 3.17
CA GLY A 67 19.01 -3.69 2.54
C GLY A 67 18.17 -3.08 1.42
N TYR A 68 18.23 -3.64 0.22
CA TYR A 68 17.40 -3.23 -0.91
C TYR A 68 16.61 -4.40 -1.47
N LEU A 69 15.29 -4.27 -1.48
CA LEU A 69 14.36 -5.18 -2.15
C LEU A 69 13.89 -4.51 -3.45
N PRO A 70 14.34 -4.96 -4.62
CA PRO A 70 13.84 -4.46 -5.90
C PRO A 70 12.49 -5.07 -6.26
N GLN A 71 11.75 -4.42 -7.15
CA GLN A 71 10.47 -4.92 -7.65
C GLN A 71 10.61 -6.25 -8.42
N GLU A 72 11.70 -6.41 -9.18
CA GLU A 72 12.07 -7.65 -9.88
C GLU A 72 13.50 -8.02 -9.53
N MET A 73 13.74 -9.29 -9.31
CA MET A 73 15.06 -9.81 -8.93
C MET A 73 15.39 -11.11 -9.66
N ALA A 74 16.66 -11.25 -10.02
CA ALA A 74 17.19 -12.56 -10.44
C ALA A 74 17.41 -13.43 -9.20
N HIS A 75 16.70 -14.55 -9.11
CA HIS A 75 16.77 -15.46 -7.98
C HIS A 75 17.75 -16.61 -8.24
N ASN A 76 18.44 -17.03 -7.19
CA ASN A 76 19.18 -18.29 -7.25
C ASN A 76 18.20 -19.47 -7.14
N LEU A 77 17.95 -20.12 -8.28
CA LEU A 77 16.95 -21.17 -8.41
C LEU A 77 17.35 -22.51 -7.76
N THR A 78 18.62 -22.67 -7.36
CA THR A 78 19.16 -23.93 -6.78
C THR A 78 19.02 -24.00 -5.26
N LEU A 79 18.70 -22.88 -4.61
CA LEU A 79 18.51 -22.78 -3.16
C LEU A 79 17.08 -23.04 -2.75
N THR A 80 16.87 -23.34 -1.47
CA THR A 80 15.56 -23.35 -0.82
C THR A 80 15.27 -22.01 -0.15
N PRO A 81 13.99 -21.64 0.15
CA PRO A 81 13.66 -20.47 0.95
C PRO A 81 14.40 -20.40 2.29
N TRP A 82 14.56 -21.55 2.95
CA TRP A 82 15.34 -21.66 4.18
C TRP A 82 16.80 -21.23 3.96
N GLN A 83 17.47 -21.82 2.97
CA GLN A 83 18.85 -21.48 2.64
C GLN A 83 19.03 -20.02 2.19
N VAL A 84 18.02 -19.44 1.53
CA VAL A 84 18.05 -18.01 1.18
C VAL A 84 17.97 -17.15 2.45
N ALA A 85 17.08 -17.48 3.39
CA ALA A 85 16.96 -16.79 4.67
C ALA A 85 18.21 -16.96 5.54
N GLU A 86 18.82 -18.14 5.56
CA GLU A 86 20.06 -18.47 6.27
C GLU A 86 21.24 -17.59 5.85
N LYS A 87 21.28 -17.13 4.60
CA LYS A 87 22.31 -16.18 4.13
C LYS A 87 22.31 -14.85 4.89
N ALA A 88 21.23 -14.51 5.59
CA ALA A 88 21.22 -13.33 6.46
C ALA A 88 22.26 -13.44 7.61
N PHE A 89 22.61 -14.66 7.98
CA PHE A 89 23.54 -14.98 9.06
C PHE A 89 24.91 -15.45 8.55
N GLU A 90 25.23 -15.28 7.24
CA GLU A 90 26.49 -15.75 6.63
C GLU A 90 27.73 -15.16 7.33
N GLU A 91 27.68 -13.88 7.77
CA GLU A 91 28.76 -13.26 8.55
C GLU A 91 28.92 -13.97 9.91
N ALA A 92 27.82 -14.25 10.59
CA ALA A 92 27.85 -14.96 11.87
C ALA A 92 28.35 -16.41 11.74
N MET A 93 27.95 -17.09 10.66
CA MET A 93 28.40 -18.46 10.37
C MET A 93 29.90 -18.50 10.04
N THR A 94 30.40 -17.54 9.26
CA THR A 94 31.84 -17.42 8.95
C THR A 94 32.65 -17.08 10.17
N LEU A 95 32.14 -16.22 11.06
CA LEU A 95 32.75 -15.92 12.36
C LEU A 95 32.79 -17.14 13.26
N ASN A 96 31.71 -17.93 13.36
CA ASN A 96 31.69 -19.16 14.13
C ASN A 96 32.71 -20.17 13.62
N ALA A 97 32.78 -20.38 12.29
CA ALA A 97 33.79 -21.25 11.69
C ALA A 97 35.23 -20.74 11.93
N SER A 98 35.42 -19.43 12.03
CA SER A 98 36.70 -18.83 12.35
C SER A 98 37.06 -19.02 13.85
N LEU A 99 36.04 -18.89 14.73
CA LEU A 99 36.20 -19.18 16.16
C LEU A 99 36.68 -20.60 16.42
N GLU A 100 36.00 -21.59 15.80
CA GLU A 100 36.44 -22.99 15.93
C GLU A 100 37.87 -23.25 15.44
N ARG A 101 38.33 -22.49 14.43
CA ARG A 101 39.71 -22.58 13.95
C ARG A 101 40.69 -21.93 14.95
N ILE A 102 40.36 -20.71 15.40
CA ILE A 102 41.19 -19.98 16.37
C ILE A 102 41.30 -20.78 17.68
N GLU A 103 40.21 -21.41 18.16
CA GLU A 103 40.23 -22.27 19.34
C GLU A 103 41.17 -23.48 19.16
N LYS A 104 41.09 -24.17 18.01
CA LYS A 104 41.99 -25.28 17.69
C LYS A 104 43.46 -24.87 17.54
N ASP A 105 43.67 -23.65 17.01
CA ASP A 105 45.04 -23.11 16.87
C ASP A 105 45.59 -22.64 18.23
N LEU A 106 44.72 -22.13 19.10
CA LEU A 106 45.06 -21.77 20.49
C LEU A 106 45.48 -23.01 21.30
N GLU A 107 44.80 -24.13 21.13
CA GLU A 107 45.17 -25.41 21.76
C GLU A 107 46.57 -25.93 21.30
N LYS A 108 47.05 -25.50 20.12
CA LYS A 108 48.31 -25.90 19.51
C LYS A 108 49.43 -24.86 19.67
N ALA A 109 49.10 -23.71 20.22
CA ALA A 109 50.08 -22.62 20.40
C ALA A 109 51.24 -23.06 21.29
N THR A 110 52.44 -22.81 20.83
CA THR A 110 53.67 -23.22 21.52
C THR A 110 54.39 -22.09 22.22
N THR A 111 54.00 -20.82 21.98
CA THR A 111 54.57 -19.62 22.59
C THR A 111 53.50 -18.77 23.24
N ASP A 112 53.84 -18.10 24.33
CA ASP A 112 52.94 -17.21 25.07
C ASP A 112 52.48 -16.00 24.22
N GLU A 113 53.30 -15.51 23.31
CA GLU A 113 52.97 -14.41 22.40
C GLU A 113 51.91 -14.84 21.40
N GLU A 114 52.04 -16.02 20.79
CA GLU A 114 51.09 -16.59 19.83
C GLU A 114 49.75 -16.89 20.50
N ALA A 115 49.77 -17.40 21.73
CA ALA A 115 48.57 -17.64 22.52
C ALA A 115 47.83 -16.33 22.87
N MET A 116 48.55 -15.24 23.14
CA MET A 116 47.98 -13.95 23.48
C MET A 116 47.36 -13.24 22.26
N GLU A 117 47.95 -13.37 21.06
CA GLU A 117 47.37 -12.88 19.80
C GLU A 117 46.07 -13.63 19.45
N LEU A 118 46.10 -14.97 19.52
CA LEU A 118 44.93 -15.80 19.25
C LEU A 118 43.79 -15.55 20.25
N ALA A 119 44.11 -15.36 21.55
CA ALA A 119 43.09 -15.02 22.55
C ALA A 119 42.47 -13.63 22.31
N THR A 120 43.22 -12.68 21.79
CA THR A 120 42.71 -11.35 21.42
C THR A 120 41.78 -11.44 20.21
N LEU A 121 42.16 -12.22 19.19
CA LEU A 121 41.31 -12.47 18.02
C LEU A 121 40.03 -13.21 18.42
N LEU A 122 40.11 -14.17 19.33
CA LEU A 122 38.97 -14.91 19.88
C LEU A 122 38.00 -13.97 20.59
N ALA A 123 38.50 -13.08 21.44
CA ALA A 123 37.69 -12.10 22.15
C ALA A 123 36.94 -11.14 21.19
N HIS A 124 37.63 -10.62 20.19
CA HIS A 124 37.02 -9.76 19.17
C HIS A 124 35.96 -10.50 18.33
N ALA A 125 36.21 -11.75 17.96
CA ALA A 125 35.27 -12.54 17.22
C ALA A 125 33.99 -12.88 18.04
N HIS A 126 34.16 -13.18 19.34
CA HIS A 126 33.01 -13.37 20.25
C HIS A 126 32.21 -12.09 20.48
N GLU A 127 32.86 -10.95 20.64
CA GLU A 127 32.19 -9.65 20.77
C GLU A 127 31.37 -9.34 19.52
N ARG A 128 31.95 -9.56 18.34
CA ARG A 128 31.26 -9.37 17.06
C ARG A 128 30.07 -10.32 16.90
N LEU A 129 30.22 -11.60 17.29
CA LEU A 129 29.16 -12.59 17.24
C LEU A 129 27.99 -12.24 18.17
N ASN A 130 28.28 -11.75 19.36
CA ASN A 130 27.26 -11.28 20.30
C ASN A 130 26.49 -10.06 19.76
N MET A 131 27.17 -9.14 19.04
CA MET A 131 26.52 -8.02 18.37
C MET A 131 25.58 -8.46 17.25
N LEU A 132 25.89 -9.57 16.56
CA LEU A 132 25.07 -10.11 15.47
C LEU A 132 23.85 -10.91 15.96
N GLY A 133 23.71 -11.15 17.27
CA GLY A 133 22.52 -11.79 17.86
C GLY A 133 22.25 -13.22 17.38
N ALA A 134 23.31 -13.97 17.04
CA ALA A 134 23.24 -15.23 16.28
C ALA A 134 22.84 -16.48 17.09
N ALA A 135 22.29 -16.35 18.28
CA ALA A 135 22.09 -17.52 19.18
C ALA A 135 20.94 -18.47 18.79
N ASP A 136 19.92 -18.03 18.05
CA ASP A 136 18.72 -18.82 17.71
C ASP A 136 18.25 -18.62 16.25
N HIS A 137 19.18 -18.75 15.28
CA HIS A 137 18.85 -18.41 13.89
C HIS A 137 17.76 -19.29 13.29
N ASP A 138 17.72 -20.57 13.61
CA ASP A 138 16.73 -21.49 13.06
C ASP A 138 15.30 -21.07 13.47
N MET A 139 15.11 -20.69 14.73
CA MET A 139 13.83 -20.19 15.23
C MET A 139 13.46 -18.83 14.58
N GLN A 140 14.45 -17.96 14.38
CA GLN A 140 14.23 -16.67 13.72
C GLN A 140 13.85 -16.84 12.25
N ILE A 141 14.55 -17.73 11.53
CA ILE A 141 14.25 -18.08 10.12
C ILE A 141 12.84 -18.67 10.02
N GLU A 142 12.52 -19.65 10.86
CA GLU A 142 11.20 -20.30 10.85
C GLU A 142 10.08 -19.28 11.13
N LYS A 143 10.22 -18.47 12.17
CA LYS A 143 9.26 -17.41 12.53
C LYS A 143 9.08 -16.40 11.40
N MET A 144 10.17 -15.98 10.77
CA MET A 144 10.16 -15.03 9.66
C MET A 144 9.45 -15.62 8.44
N LEU A 145 9.83 -16.83 8.02
CA LEU A 145 9.24 -17.51 6.87
C LEU A 145 7.74 -17.81 7.09
N LYS A 146 7.35 -18.26 8.30
CA LYS A 146 5.93 -18.47 8.66
C LYS A 146 5.16 -17.16 8.61
N GLY A 147 5.74 -16.08 9.12
CA GLY A 147 5.11 -14.75 9.14
C GLY A 147 4.78 -14.21 7.76
N ILE A 148 5.64 -14.41 6.77
CA ILE A 148 5.38 -14.01 5.38
C ILE A 148 4.61 -15.07 4.57
N GLY A 149 4.09 -16.11 5.25
CA GLY A 149 3.12 -17.05 4.71
C GLY A 149 3.66 -18.38 4.21
N PHE A 150 4.95 -18.71 4.40
CA PHE A 150 5.46 -20.05 4.06
C PHE A 150 4.90 -21.09 5.02
N VAL A 151 4.47 -22.22 4.45
CA VAL A 151 4.20 -23.44 5.21
C VAL A 151 5.48 -24.29 5.26
N GLU A 152 5.61 -25.13 6.29
CA GLU A 152 6.83 -25.90 6.55
C GLU A 152 7.31 -26.72 5.34
N LYS A 153 6.39 -27.34 4.60
CA LYS A 153 6.70 -28.09 3.37
C LYS A 153 7.41 -27.25 2.29
N ASP A 154 7.02 -25.97 2.16
CA ASP A 154 7.51 -25.11 1.08
C ASP A 154 8.83 -24.41 1.45
N MET A 155 9.19 -24.37 2.74
CA MET A 155 10.46 -23.78 3.20
C MET A 155 11.70 -24.55 2.68
N HIS A 156 11.54 -25.86 2.45
CA HIS A 156 12.63 -26.75 2.01
C HIS A 156 12.52 -27.17 0.53
N ARG A 157 11.57 -26.61 -0.22
CA ARG A 157 11.47 -26.81 -1.67
C ARG A 157 12.43 -25.89 -2.41
N LEU A 158 12.87 -26.32 -3.59
CA LEU A 158 13.76 -25.50 -4.42
C LEU A 158 13.03 -24.22 -4.89
N MET A 159 13.73 -23.10 -4.92
CA MET A 159 13.22 -21.83 -5.46
C MET A 159 12.76 -21.97 -6.92
N SER A 160 13.34 -22.89 -7.70
CA SER A 160 12.91 -23.22 -9.07
C SER A 160 11.47 -23.74 -9.15
N GLU A 161 10.97 -24.37 -8.09
CA GLU A 161 9.61 -24.93 -8.02
C GLU A 161 8.57 -23.91 -7.54
N LEU A 162 9.02 -22.76 -7.04
CA LEU A 162 8.17 -21.72 -6.49
C LEU A 162 7.88 -20.62 -7.54
N SER A 163 6.71 -19.99 -7.44
CA SER A 163 6.37 -18.82 -8.26
C SER A 163 7.26 -17.62 -7.92
N GLY A 164 7.32 -16.64 -8.83
CA GLY A 164 8.08 -15.39 -8.62
C GLY A 164 7.74 -14.69 -7.32
N GLY A 165 6.46 -14.65 -6.95
CA GLY A 165 6.00 -14.03 -5.70
C GLY A 165 6.54 -14.75 -4.45
N TRP A 166 6.60 -16.07 -4.44
CA TRP A 166 7.18 -16.83 -3.32
C TRP A 166 8.69 -16.63 -3.21
N ARG A 167 9.38 -16.50 -4.34
CA ARG A 167 10.82 -16.20 -4.37
C ARG A 167 11.10 -14.82 -3.78
N MET A 168 10.28 -13.82 -4.15
CA MET A 168 10.38 -12.46 -3.60
C MET A 168 10.14 -12.43 -2.08
N ARG A 169 9.19 -13.23 -1.58
CA ARG A 169 8.96 -13.39 -0.13
C ARG A 169 10.19 -13.95 0.59
N ALA A 170 10.87 -14.95 0.03
CA ALA A 170 12.09 -15.51 0.63
C ALA A 170 13.22 -14.47 0.72
N GLU A 171 13.41 -13.65 -0.32
CA GLU A 171 14.38 -12.55 -0.30
C GLU A 171 14.00 -11.44 0.69
N LEU A 172 12.72 -11.11 0.81
CA LEU A 172 12.23 -10.19 1.83
C LEU A 172 12.54 -10.73 3.23
N ALA A 173 12.32 -12.03 3.49
CA ALA A 173 12.68 -12.65 4.75
C ALA A 173 14.18 -12.52 5.05
N ARG A 174 15.04 -12.79 4.09
CA ARG A 174 16.48 -12.63 4.21
C ARG A 174 16.86 -11.20 4.57
N LEU A 175 16.31 -10.21 3.86
CA LEU A 175 16.61 -8.79 4.11
C LEU A 175 16.16 -8.34 5.51
N LEU A 176 15.00 -8.80 5.97
CA LEU A 176 14.48 -8.45 7.30
C LEU A 176 15.30 -9.11 8.42
N LEU A 177 15.79 -10.34 8.19
CA LEU A 177 16.68 -11.04 9.13
C LEU A 177 18.07 -10.38 9.24
N MET A 178 18.58 -9.77 8.16
CA MET A 178 19.84 -9.02 8.18
C MET A 178 19.81 -7.76 9.05
N GLN A 179 18.62 -7.23 9.35
CA GLN A 179 18.40 -6.00 10.13
C GLN A 179 19.31 -4.83 9.72
N PRO A 180 19.34 -4.41 8.44
CA PRO A 180 20.18 -3.32 7.99
C PRO A 180 19.79 -1.97 8.62
N ASP A 181 20.75 -1.02 8.72
CA ASP A 181 20.52 0.34 9.24
C ASP A 181 19.58 1.16 8.36
N LEU A 182 19.54 0.86 7.06
CA LEU A 182 18.60 1.44 6.11
C LEU A 182 17.97 0.36 5.25
N LEU A 183 16.64 0.28 5.30
CA LEU A 183 15.85 -0.64 4.50
C LEU A 183 15.15 0.11 3.36
N LEU A 184 15.46 -0.29 2.13
CA LEU A 184 14.87 0.23 0.90
C LEU A 184 13.94 -0.83 0.32
N LEU A 185 12.62 -0.57 0.31
CA LEU A 185 11.62 -1.51 -0.17
C LEU A 185 10.87 -0.94 -1.39
N ASP A 186 10.95 -1.66 -2.51
CA ASP A 186 10.25 -1.32 -3.74
C ASP A 186 9.06 -2.27 -3.93
N GLU A 187 7.84 -1.78 -3.66
CA GLU A 187 6.56 -2.50 -3.74
C GLU A 187 6.55 -3.84 -2.98
N PRO A 188 6.89 -3.87 -1.67
CA PRO A 188 6.99 -5.12 -0.91
C PRO A 188 5.65 -5.82 -0.70
N THR A 189 4.53 -5.12 -0.87
CA THR A 189 3.17 -5.67 -0.75
C THR A 189 2.72 -6.44 -1.98
N ASN A 190 3.39 -6.25 -3.12
CA ASN A 190 3.10 -7.03 -4.32
C ASN A 190 3.33 -8.51 -4.03
N HIS A 191 2.42 -9.36 -4.47
CA HIS A 191 2.46 -10.81 -4.27
C HIS A 191 2.23 -11.30 -2.82
N LEU A 192 1.98 -10.40 -1.85
CA LEU A 192 1.58 -10.77 -0.49
C LEU A 192 0.06 -10.90 -0.41
N ASP A 193 -0.42 -11.88 0.33
CA ASP A 193 -1.82 -11.95 0.72
C ASP A 193 -2.10 -11.08 1.96
N LEU A 194 -3.37 -10.87 2.24
CA LEU A 194 -3.79 -9.98 3.30
C LEU A 194 -3.19 -10.29 4.68
N PRO A 195 -3.13 -11.58 5.14
CA PRO A 195 -2.45 -11.91 6.40
C PRO A 195 -0.95 -11.58 6.40
N ALA A 196 -0.25 -11.86 5.29
CA ALA A 196 1.18 -11.56 5.18
C ALA A 196 1.46 -10.04 5.14
N ILE A 197 0.58 -9.25 4.50
CA ILE A 197 0.66 -7.77 4.53
C ILE A 197 0.50 -7.26 5.96
N GLN A 198 -0.48 -7.76 6.72
CA GLN A 198 -0.71 -7.36 8.11
C GLN A 198 0.48 -7.69 9.00
N TRP A 199 1.01 -8.91 8.87
CA TRP A 199 2.20 -9.33 9.61
C TRP A 199 3.42 -8.46 9.27
N LEU A 200 3.64 -8.14 7.98
CA LEU A 200 4.71 -7.26 7.54
C LEU A 200 4.56 -5.83 8.09
N GLU A 201 3.33 -5.30 8.11
CA GLU A 201 3.03 -4.00 8.74
C GLU A 201 3.44 -3.98 10.20
N ASP A 202 3.04 -5.00 10.98
CA ASP A 202 3.33 -5.07 12.41
C ASP A 202 4.83 -5.21 12.66
N LEU A 203 5.55 -5.99 11.84
CA LEU A 203 7.00 -6.11 11.90
C LEU A 203 7.70 -4.79 11.57
N LEU A 204 7.36 -4.15 10.44
CA LEU A 204 7.99 -2.90 10.00
C LEU A 204 7.66 -1.73 10.93
N ARG A 205 6.52 -1.74 11.61
CA ARG A 205 6.17 -0.70 12.59
C ARG A 205 7.14 -0.67 13.76
N THR A 206 7.63 -1.82 14.19
CA THR A 206 8.60 -1.97 15.29
C THR A 206 10.05 -2.02 14.82
N TYR A 207 10.30 -1.92 13.51
CA TYR A 207 11.63 -1.98 12.94
C TYR A 207 12.48 -0.79 13.41
N PRO A 208 13.68 -1.00 13.99
CA PRO A 208 14.42 0.07 14.71
C PRO A 208 15.14 1.05 13.78
N ALA A 209 15.41 0.68 12.53
CA ALA A 209 16.22 1.44 11.59
C ALA A 209 15.40 2.28 10.60
N ALA A 210 16.10 3.06 9.77
CA ALA A 210 15.45 3.88 8.74
C ALA A 210 14.79 3.03 7.66
N LEU A 211 13.65 3.51 7.16
CA LEU A 211 12.85 2.85 6.13
C LEU A 211 12.54 3.84 5.00
N VAL A 212 12.83 3.45 3.77
CA VAL A 212 12.30 4.09 2.56
C VAL A 212 11.45 3.10 1.80
N LEU A 213 10.19 3.43 1.64
CA LEU A 213 9.16 2.54 1.14
C LEU A 213 8.49 3.13 -0.11
N ILE A 214 8.51 2.38 -1.21
CA ILE A 214 7.61 2.59 -2.35
C ILE A 214 6.45 1.62 -2.19
N SER A 215 5.23 2.12 -2.18
CA SER A 215 4.04 1.28 -2.20
C SER A 215 2.86 2.00 -2.87
N HIS A 216 2.00 1.21 -3.48
CA HIS A 216 0.71 1.66 -4.03
C HIS A 216 -0.47 1.31 -3.09
N ASP A 217 -0.22 0.82 -1.89
CA ASP A 217 -1.19 0.66 -0.80
C ASP A 217 -1.16 1.89 0.12
N LYS A 218 -2.20 2.72 0.07
CA LYS A 218 -2.32 3.95 0.87
C LYS A 218 -2.30 3.67 2.36
N THR A 219 -3.01 2.61 2.78
CA THR A 219 -3.08 2.21 4.19
C THR A 219 -1.71 1.78 4.71
N PHE A 220 -0.94 1.06 3.89
CA PHE A 220 0.41 0.62 4.22
C PHE A 220 1.36 1.81 4.37
N LEU A 221 1.29 2.79 3.46
CA LEU A 221 2.06 4.03 3.57
C LEU A 221 1.71 4.81 4.84
N ASP A 222 0.43 5.06 5.11
CA ASP A 222 0.00 5.86 6.27
C ASP A 222 0.37 5.23 7.61
N ARG A 223 0.36 3.90 7.70
CA ARG A 223 0.71 3.19 8.93
C ARG A 223 2.21 3.14 9.22
N LEU A 224 3.04 3.15 8.18
CA LEU A 224 4.47 2.91 8.31
C LEU A 224 5.32 4.17 8.12
N THR A 225 4.82 5.18 7.41
CA THR A 225 5.62 6.37 7.07
C THR A 225 5.14 7.61 7.81
N LYS A 226 6.10 8.48 8.16
CA LYS A 226 5.88 9.77 8.81
C LYS A 226 6.31 10.95 7.95
N ARG A 227 6.91 10.66 6.80
CA ARG A 227 7.45 11.63 5.86
C ARG A 227 7.21 11.15 4.45
N THR A 228 6.81 12.04 3.56
CA THR A 228 6.52 11.74 2.16
C THR A 228 7.48 12.50 1.25
N LEU A 229 8.15 11.75 0.36
CA LEU A 229 8.96 12.28 -0.75
C LEU A 229 8.22 11.99 -2.05
N GLU A 230 7.74 13.03 -2.75
CA GLU A 230 7.15 12.89 -4.07
C GLU A 230 8.15 13.20 -5.16
N VAL A 231 8.30 12.28 -6.12
CA VAL A 231 9.05 12.52 -7.37
C VAL A 231 8.08 13.06 -8.41
N LEU A 232 8.24 14.33 -8.77
CA LEU A 232 7.37 15.03 -9.73
C LEU A 232 8.20 15.88 -10.69
N GLY A 233 8.09 15.62 -12.00
CA GLY A 233 8.75 16.43 -13.03
C GLY A 233 10.27 16.51 -12.89
N GLY A 234 10.92 15.45 -12.41
CA GLY A 234 12.36 15.41 -12.17
C GLY A 234 12.82 16.08 -10.87
N LYS A 235 11.89 16.62 -10.08
CA LYS A 235 12.16 17.26 -8.78
C LYS A 235 11.66 16.40 -7.64
N ILE A 236 12.11 16.68 -6.41
CA ILE A 236 11.63 16.05 -5.18
C ILE A 236 10.88 17.09 -4.34
N ILE A 237 9.67 16.73 -3.93
CA ILE A 237 8.88 17.47 -2.96
C ILE A 237 8.91 16.69 -1.66
N ASP A 238 9.42 17.30 -0.60
CA ASP A 238 9.64 16.69 0.70
C ASP A 238 8.71 17.31 1.74
N ARG A 239 7.90 16.48 2.41
CA ARG A 239 6.98 16.92 3.48
C ARG A 239 7.01 15.91 4.64
N LYS A 240 7.17 16.41 5.85
CA LYS A 240 7.20 15.63 7.10
C LYS A 240 5.78 15.28 7.58
N VAL A 241 5.02 14.62 6.71
CA VAL A 241 3.65 14.14 7.00
C VAL A 241 3.40 12.80 6.31
N PRO A 242 2.49 11.96 6.83
CA PRO A 242 2.04 10.73 6.18
C PRO A 242 1.34 11.01 4.83
N TRP A 243 1.14 9.96 4.04
CA TRP A 243 0.59 10.08 2.68
C TRP A 243 -0.77 10.77 2.60
N THR A 244 -1.74 10.40 3.42
CA THR A 244 -3.09 10.99 3.36
C THR A 244 -3.06 12.49 3.66
N GLN A 245 -2.32 12.92 4.69
CA GLN A 245 -2.14 14.34 5.00
C GLN A 245 -1.35 15.07 3.89
N TYR A 246 -0.37 14.40 3.28
CA TYR A 246 0.37 14.95 2.16
C TYR A 246 -0.55 15.27 0.98
N VAL A 247 -1.46 14.36 0.60
CA VAL A 247 -2.41 14.57 -0.51
C VAL A 247 -3.29 15.79 -0.25
N GLU A 248 -3.80 15.96 0.98
CA GLU A 248 -4.61 17.12 1.34
C GLU A 248 -3.82 18.43 1.28
N LEU A 249 -2.59 18.46 1.81
CA LEU A 249 -1.70 19.61 1.71
C LEU A 249 -1.42 19.98 0.25
N ARG A 250 -1.10 18.99 -0.59
CA ARG A 250 -0.85 19.23 -2.01
C ARG A 250 -2.07 19.76 -2.75
N LYS A 251 -3.26 19.31 -2.38
CA LYS A 251 -4.50 19.86 -2.94
C LYS A 251 -4.65 21.35 -2.63
N VAL A 252 -4.45 21.76 -1.38
CA VAL A 252 -4.50 23.16 -0.98
C VAL A 252 -3.41 24.00 -1.66
N GLU A 253 -2.15 23.50 -1.67
CA GLU A 253 -1.04 24.18 -2.35
C GLU A 253 -1.33 24.40 -3.84
N ARG A 254 -1.87 23.41 -4.54
CA ARG A 254 -2.25 23.51 -5.97
C ARG A 254 -3.39 24.48 -6.21
N GLU A 255 -4.41 24.48 -5.37
CA GLU A 255 -5.52 25.46 -5.45
C GLU A 255 -4.99 26.89 -5.30
N GLN A 256 -4.06 27.10 -4.37
CA GLN A 256 -3.39 28.40 -4.18
C GLN A 256 -2.52 28.77 -5.39
N GLN A 257 -1.72 27.84 -5.91
CA GLN A 257 -0.90 28.07 -7.11
C GLN A 257 -1.77 28.39 -8.34
N ALA A 258 -2.87 27.65 -8.53
CA ALA A 258 -3.80 27.90 -9.63
C ALA A 258 -4.46 29.26 -9.53
N SER A 259 -4.84 29.69 -8.34
CA SER A 259 -5.38 31.04 -8.10
C SER A 259 -4.33 32.11 -8.38
N ALA A 260 -3.11 31.96 -7.86
CA ALA A 260 -2.02 32.90 -8.07
C ALA A 260 -1.61 32.98 -9.55
N ALA A 261 -1.56 31.86 -10.26
CA ALA A 261 -1.29 31.82 -11.71
C ALA A 261 -2.39 32.53 -12.51
N LYS A 262 -3.66 32.36 -12.15
CA LYS A 262 -4.79 33.06 -12.78
C LYS A 262 -4.72 34.58 -12.55
N ASP A 263 -4.37 34.99 -11.36
CA ASP A 263 -4.20 36.43 -11.05
C ASP A 263 -2.99 37.01 -11.77
N GLN A 264 -1.89 36.26 -11.84
CA GLN A 264 -0.71 36.66 -12.63
C GLN A 264 -1.05 36.77 -14.13
N GLN A 265 -1.79 35.81 -14.70
CA GLN A 265 -2.23 35.87 -16.10
C GLN A 265 -3.11 37.09 -16.37
N ARG A 266 -4.02 37.43 -15.43
CA ARG A 266 -4.83 38.65 -15.51
C ARG A 266 -3.94 39.88 -15.52
N TYR A 267 -2.99 39.97 -14.59
CA TYR A 267 -2.03 41.08 -14.53
C TYR A 267 -1.20 41.21 -15.82
N ILE A 268 -0.70 40.11 -16.36
CA ILE A 268 0.06 40.08 -17.63
C ILE A 268 -0.82 40.60 -18.78
N LYS A 269 -2.07 40.15 -18.88
CA LYS A 269 -3.02 40.59 -19.90
C LYS A 269 -3.32 42.11 -19.80
N GLU A 270 -3.69 42.58 -18.63
CA GLU A 270 -3.99 44.01 -18.38
C GLU A 270 -2.77 44.90 -18.66
N THR A 271 -1.57 44.47 -18.25
CA THR A 271 -0.32 45.20 -18.48
C THR A 271 0.04 45.19 -20.00
N THR A 272 -0.17 44.06 -20.71
CA THR A 272 0.03 43.96 -22.15
C THR A 272 -0.93 44.87 -22.91
N ASP A 273 -2.20 44.94 -22.52
CA ASP A 273 -3.19 45.85 -23.11
C ASP A 273 -2.79 47.31 -22.90
N LEU A 274 -2.26 47.64 -21.70
CA LEU A 274 -1.75 48.99 -21.40
C LEU A 274 -0.51 49.33 -22.23
N ILE A 275 0.43 48.40 -22.41
CA ILE A 275 1.59 48.56 -23.27
C ILE A 275 1.14 48.84 -24.72
N ASN A 276 0.23 48.06 -25.27
CA ASN A 276 -0.30 48.22 -26.61
C ASN A 276 -0.97 49.59 -26.81
N LYS A 277 -1.72 50.07 -25.79
CA LYS A 277 -2.36 51.40 -25.81
C LYS A 277 -1.36 52.56 -25.80
N PHE A 278 -0.22 52.41 -25.14
CA PHE A 278 0.75 53.49 -24.96
C PHE A 278 1.94 53.44 -25.93
N ARG A 279 2.24 52.26 -26.55
CA ARG A 279 3.34 52.07 -27.47
C ARG A 279 3.32 53.02 -28.68
N ALA A 280 2.12 53.36 -29.17
CA ALA A 280 1.94 54.28 -30.32
C ALA A 280 2.07 55.79 -29.96
N LYS A 281 2.17 56.16 -28.67
CA LYS A 281 2.23 57.56 -28.23
C LYS A 281 3.66 57.91 -27.84
N ALA A 282 4.33 58.80 -28.62
CA ALA A 282 5.73 59.17 -28.37
C ALA A 282 6.00 59.68 -26.95
N SER A 283 5.08 60.45 -26.35
CA SER A 283 5.19 60.97 -24.97
C SER A 283 5.09 59.91 -23.86
N LYS A 284 4.67 58.67 -24.20
CA LYS A 284 4.48 57.57 -23.23
C LYS A 284 5.31 56.34 -23.60
N ALA A 285 6.19 56.40 -24.61
CA ALA A 285 7.01 55.29 -25.06
C ALA A 285 7.96 54.77 -23.97
N ALA A 286 8.57 55.68 -23.18
CA ALA A 286 9.45 55.34 -22.07
C ALA A 286 8.70 54.56 -20.97
N PHE A 287 7.45 54.93 -20.67
CA PHE A 287 6.59 54.21 -19.72
C PHE A 287 6.22 52.82 -20.23
N ALA A 288 5.84 52.70 -21.52
CA ALA A 288 5.55 51.39 -22.11
C ALA A 288 6.79 50.48 -22.09
N GLN A 289 7.99 51.03 -22.32
CA GLN A 289 9.23 50.27 -22.25
C GLN A 289 9.54 49.78 -20.84
N SER A 290 9.27 50.58 -19.80
CA SER A 290 9.44 50.16 -18.40
C SER A 290 8.49 49.02 -18.00
N LEU A 291 7.26 49.03 -18.53
CA LEU A 291 6.30 47.93 -18.31
C LEU A 291 6.72 46.64 -19.02
N ILE A 292 7.28 46.74 -20.25
CA ILE A 292 7.83 45.60 -20.95
C ILE A 292 8.95 44.96 -20.12
N THR A 293 9.93 45.76 -19.70
CA THR A 293 11.04 45.28 -18.86
C THR A 293 10.56 44.65 -17.56
N LYS A 294 9.45 45.15 -17.01
CA LYS A 294 8.85 44.57 -15.80
C LYS A 294 8.17 43.23 -16.07
N LEU A 295 7.48 43.06 -17.20
CA LEU A 295 6.90 41.79 -17.63
C LEU A 295 7.97 40.75 -17.97
N ASP A 296 9.08 41.17 -18.63
CA ASP A 296 10.19 40.26 -19.00
C ASP A 296 10.93 39.72 -17.77
N LYS A 297 10.94 40.46 -16.64
CA LYS A 297 11.52 40.04 -15.37
C LYS A 297 10.55 39.22 -14.51
N LEU A 298 9.30 39.10 -14.91
CA LEU A 298 8.29 38.39 -14.13
C LEU A 298 8.46 36.87 -14.30
N GLU A 299 8.86 36.18 -13.24
CA GLU A 299 8.85 34.73 -13.22
C GLU A 299 7.43 34.20 -13.34
N ARG A 300 7.18 33.39 -14.34
CA ARG A 300 5.85 32.80 -14.54
C ARG A 300 5.60 31.70 -13.53
N ILE A 301 4.47 31.76 -12.86
CA ILE A 301 4.03 30.71 -11.96
C ILE A 301 3.62 29.53 -12.82
N GLU A 302 4.41 28.48 -12.77
CA GLU A 302 4.06 27.18 -13.37
C GLU A 302 3.09 26.50 -12.41
N VAL A 303 1.91 26.18 -12.89
CA VAL A 303 0.97 25.34 -12.16
C VAL A 303 1.35 23.92 -12.49
N ASP A 304 1.59 23.11 -11.45
CA ASP A 304 1.76 21.68 -11.62
C ASP A 304 0.53 21.14 -12.35
N ASP A 305 0.71 20.71 -13.60
CA ASP A 305 -0.38 20.13 -14.39
C ASP A 305 -0.91 18.89 -13.70
N GLU A 306 -2.00 19.07 -13.01
CA GLU A 306 -2.82 17.97 -12.57
C GLU A 306 -3.62 17.50 -13.78
N ASP A 307 -3.11 16.48 -14.45
CA ASP A 307 -3.90 15.74 -15.45
C ASP A 307 -4.97 14.86 -14.74
N VAL A 308 -5.53 15.40 -13.65
CA VAL A 308 -6.74 14.88 -13.02
C VAL A 308 -7.92 15.51 -13.74
N ARG A 309 -8.02 15.23 -15.01
CA ARG A 309 -9.33 15.20 -15.62
C ARG A 309 -10.08 14.09 -14.88
N LYS A 310 -10.98 14.46 -13.96
CA LYS A 310 -11.99 13.57 -13.40
C LYS A 310 -12.87 13.08 -14.55
N MET A 311 -12.30 12.27 -15.43
CA MET A 311 -13.05 11.67 -16.51
C MET A 311 -13.89 10.56 -15.91
N LEU A 312 -15.18 10.79 -15.84
CA LEU A 312 -16.17 9.77 -15.53
C LEU A 312 -16.12 8.72 -16.66
N VAL A 313 -15.58 7.55 -16.32
CA VAL A 313 -15.68 6.39 -17.20
C VAL A 313 -17.17 6.04 -17.31
N LYS A 314 -17.75 6.21 -18.51
CA LYS A 314 -19.12 5.79 -18.81
C LYS A 314 -19.07 4.43 -19.49
N PHE A 315 -19.59 3.43 -18.81
CA PHE A 315 -19.68 2.09 -19.40
C PHE A 315 -20.64 2.08 -20.60
N PRO A 316 -20.35 1.24 -21.60
CA PRO A 316 -21.31 0.97 -22.67
C PRO A 316 -22.58 0.35 -22.11
N PRO A 317 -23.77 0.68 -22.64
CA PRO A 317 -24.99 -0.01 -22.25
C PRO A 317 -24.88 -1.50 -22.59
N ALA A 318 -25.16 -2.34 -21.61
CA ALA A 318 -25.17 -3.79 -21.78
C ALA A 318 -26.57 -4.36 -21.66
N PRO A 319 -26.87 -5.49 -22.33
CA PRO A 319 -28.14 -6.20 -22.16
C PRO A 319 -28.35 -6.56 -20.68
N THR A 320 -29.59 -6.48 -20.22
CA THR A 320 -29.94 -6.90 -18.87
C THR A 320 -29.83 -8.41 -18.71
N SER A 321 -29.05 -8.87 -17.72
CA SER A 321 -28.98 -10.28 -17.33
C SER A 321 -30.24 -10.74 -16.57
N GLY A 322 -30.45 -12.05 -16.47
CA GLY A 322 -31.43 -12.64 -15.57
C GLY A 322 -31.17 -12.32 -14.09
N LYS A 323 -32.09 -12.68 -13.20
CA LYS A 323 -31.95 -12.44 -11.73
C LYS A 323 -30.72 -13.14 -11.13
N ILE A 324 -30.41 -14.34 -11.61
CA ILE A 324 -29.19 -15.10 -11.23
C ILE A 324 -28.21 -14.95 -12.37
N VAL A 325 -26.98 -14.51 -12.03
CA VAL A 325 -25.89 -14.32 -12.98
C VAL A 325 -25.02 -15.57 -13.09
N ALA A 326 -24.70 -16.19 -11.97
CA ALA A 326 -23.95 -17.45 -11.92
C ALA A 326 -24.40 -18.28 -10.72
N GLU A 327 -24.41 -19.59 -10.87
CA GLU A 327 -24.73 -20.56 -9.83
C GLU A 327 -23.71 -21.68 -9.83
N VAL A 328 -23.08 -21.91 -8.70
CA VAL A 328 -22.10 -22.96 -8.44
C VAL A 328 -22.71 -23.94 -7.46
N ARG A 329 -22.85 -25.21 -7.82
CA ARG A 329 -23.47 -26.26 -7.00
C ARG A 329 -22.58 -27.46 -6.85
N GLY A 330 -22.20 -27.79 -5.63
CA GLY A 330 -21.47 -28.99 -5.28
C GLY A 330 -20.12 -29.10 -5.98
N VAL A 331 -19.45 -27.98 -6.26
CA VAL A 331 -18.22 -27.98 -7.05
C VAL A 331 -17.05 -28.44 -6.21
N SER A 332 -16.34 -29.44 -6.74
CA SER A 332 -15.09 -29.98 -6.16
C SER A 332 -13.95 -29.93 -7.17
N LYS A 333 -12.75 -29.63 -6.69
CA LYS A 333 -11.54 -29.57 -7.52
C LYS A 333 -10.33 -30.03 -6.74
N ALA A 334 -9.56 -30.93 -7.35
CA ALA A 334 -8.24 -31.33 -6.89
C ALA A 334 -7.26 -31.29 -8.05
N TYR A 335 -5.98 -31.04 -7.75
CA TYR A 335 -4.88 -31.15 -8.69
C TYR A 335 -4.00 -32.31 -8.28
N THR A 336 -3.66 -33.16 -9.24
CA THR A 336 -2.68 -34.22 -9.05
C THR A 336 -1.27 -33.66 -9.24
N ASP A 337 -0.35 -33.85 -8.29
CA ASP A 337 1.03 -33.43 -8.46
C ASP A 337 1.71 -34.33 -9.50
N PRO A 338 2.17 -33.81 -10.66
CA PRO A 338 2.84 -34.62 -11.69
C PRO A 338 4.13 -35.31 -11.20
N LYS A 339 4.77 -34.74 -10.17
CA LYS A 339 6.02 -35.25 -9.58
C LYS A 339 5.78 -36.27 -8.47
N ARG A 340 4.54 -36.38 -7.96
CA ARG A 340 4.14 -37.30 -6.88
C ARG A 340 2.81 -37.96 -7.22
N PRO A 341 2.82 -38.99 -8.09
CA PRO A 341 1.60 -39.71 -8.44
C PRO A 341 0.97 -40.32 -7.19
N GLY A 342 -0.25 -39.89 -6.86
CA GLY A 342 -1.01 -40.30 -5.67
C GLY A 342 -1.21 -39.22 -4.59
N GLU A 343 -0.49 -38.11 -4.63
CA GLU A 343 -0.81 -36.95 -3.80
C GLU A 343 -1.76 -35.99 -4.56
N GLU A 344 -3.01 -35.89 -4.10
CA GLU A 344 -3.98 -34.94 -4.60
C GLU A 344 -3.98 -33.67 -3.72
N LYS A 345 -3.70 -32.52 -4.33
CA LYS A 345 -3.89 -31.22 -3.69
C LYS A 345 -5.34 -30.79 -3.90
N ARG A 346 -6.17 -30.98 -2.89
CA ARG A 346 -7.56 -30.53 -2.88
C ARG A 346 -7.62 -29.00 -2.79
N ILE A 347 -8.48 -28.39 -3.63
CA ILE A 347 -8.68 -26.94 -3.68
C ILE A 347 -10.10 -26.59 -3.21
N PHE A 348 -11.11 -27.30 -3.70
CA PHE A 348 -12.50 -27.13 -3.32
C PHE A 348 -13.14 -28.47 -2.98
N GLN A 349 -14.05 -28.44 -2.01
CA GLN A 349 -14.89 -29.56 -1.65
C GLN A 349 -16.32 -29.08 -1.45
N ASN A 350 -17.21 -29.55 -2.34
CA ASN A 350 -18.64 -29.23 -2.30
C ASN A 350 -18.92 -27.73 -2.18
N ALA A 351 -18.25 -26.92 -3.02
CA ALA A 351 -18.41 -25.46 -3.00
C ALA A 351 -19.79 -25.08 -3.57
N GLU A 352 -20.47 -24.17 -2.88
CA GLU A 352 -21.76 -23.62 -3.28
C GLU A 352 -21.66 -22.09 -3.31
N LEU A 353 -22.22 -21.47 -4.37
CA LEU A 353 -22.25 -20.03 -4.52
C LEU A 353 -23.34 -19.63 -5.50
N THR A 354 -24.15 -18.65 -5.15
CA THR A 354 -25.10 -18.00 -6.06
C THR A 354 -24.78 -16.52 -6.15
N ILE A 355 -24.60 -16.01 -7.38
CA ILE A 355 -24.34 -14.60 -7.67
C ILE A 355 -25.62 -14.03 -8.31
N ALA A 356 -26.20 -13.02 -7.66
CA ALA A 356 -27.37 -12.34 -8.17
C ALA A 356 -26.98 -11.11 -9.00
N LYS A 357 -27.94 -10.62 -9.80
CA LYS A 357 -27.77 -9.42 -10.62
C LYS A 357 -27.53 -8.18 -9.75
N GLY A 358 -26.56 -7.37 -10.12
CA GLY A 358 -26.22 -6.12 -9.44
C GLY A 358 -25.42 -6.31 -8.16
N GLU A 359 -24.98 -7.53 -7.83
CA GLU A 359 -24.10 -7.76 -6.69
C GLU A 359 -22.65 -7.39 -7.01
N HIS A 360 -21.99 -6.80 -6.04
CA HIS A 360 -20.58 -6.42 -6.06
C HIS A 360 -19.82 -7.25 -5.03
N LEU A 361 -19.14 -8.30 -5.51
CA LEU A 361 -18.50 -9.30 -4.66
C LEU A 361 -16.99 -9.15 -4.67
N ALA A 362 -16.36 -9.35 -3.50
CA ALA A 362 -14.92 -9.58 -3.42
C ALA A 362 -14.63 -11.03 -3.05
N LEU A 363 -13.67 -11.63 -3.76
CA LEU A 363 -13.14 -12.97 -3.47
C LEU A 363 -11.79 -12.82 -2.78
N VAL A 364 -11.73 -13.18 -1.51
CA VAL A 364 -10.56 -13.03 -0.64
C VAL A 364 -10.09 -14.39 -0.10
N GLY A 365 -8.84 -14.49 0.32
CA GLY A 365 -8.27 -15.72 0.86
C GLY A 365 -6.75 -15.70 0.73
N ALA A 366 -6.05 -16.61 1.42
CA ALA A 366 -4.61 -16.76 1.32
C ALA A 366 -4.15 -17.10 -0.11
N ASN A 367 -2.88 -16.92 -0.40
CA ASN A 367 -2.34 -17.33 -1.71
C ASN A 367 -2.34 -18.86 -1.84
N GLY A 368 -2.77 -19.33 -3.01
CA GLY A 368 -2.86 -20.78 -3.29
C GLY A 368 -4.14 -21.46 -2.77
N THR A 369 -5.12 -20.72 -2.21
CA THR A 369 -6.43 -21.27 -1.79
C THR A 369 -7.37 -21.53 -2.95
N GLY A 370 -7.03 -21.12 -4.19
CA GLY A 370 -7.82 -21.44 -5.37
C GLY A 370 -8.67 -20.28 -5.91
N LYS A 371 -8.40 -19.03 -5.55
CA LYS A 371 -9.14 -17.84 -6.04
C LYS A 371 -9.22 -17.82 -7.57
N SER A 372 -8.07 -17.81 -8.23
CA SER A 372 -8.00 -17.84 -9.71
C SER A 372 -8.51 -19.16 -10.31
N THR A 373 -8.42 -20.28 -9.56
CA THR A 373 -9.01 -21.57 -9.98
C THR A 373 -10.53 -21.46 -10.04
N LEU A 374 -11.20 -20.87 -9.04
CA LEU A 374 -12.64 -20.63 -9.06
C LEU A 374 -13.06 -19.77 -10.26
N VAL A 375 -12.31 -18.70 -10.51
CA VAL A 375 -12.56 -17.82 -11.67
C VAL A 375 -12.46 -18.60 -12.99
N ARG A 376 -11.37 -19.39 -13.18
CA ARG A 376 -11.19 -20.21 -14.40
C ARG A 376 -12.24 -21.30 -14.54
N MET A 377 -12.72 -21.88 -13.45
CA MET A 377 -13.86 -22.82 -13.50
C MET A 377 -15.15 -22.14 -13.94
N ILE A 378 -15.45 -20.91 -13.46
CA ILE A 378 -16.58 -20.11 -13.91
C ILE A 378 -16.45 -19.79 -15.41
N MET A 379 -15.21 -19.51 -15.88
CA MET A 379 -14.90 -19.28 -17.30
C MET A 379 -14.89 -20.58 -18.15
N LYS A 380 -15.04 -21.75 -17.52
CA LYS A 380 -14.92 -23.09 -18.14
C LYS A 380 -13.56 -23.37 -18.77
N GLU A 381 -12.52 -22.73 -18.26
CA GLU A 381 -11.13 -22.96 -18.67
C GLU A 381 -10.47 -24.10 -17.89
N GLU A 382 -11.05 -24.48 -16.74
CA GLU A 382 -10.55 -25.56 -15.88
C GLU A 382 -11.62 -26.62 -15.66
N PRO A 383 -11.28 -27.94 -15.73
CA PRO A 383 -12.19 -29.02 -15.41
C PRO A 383 -12.51 -29.08 -13.91
N TYR A 384 -13.73 -29.43 -13.57
CA TYR A 384 -14.24 -29.53 -12.20
C TYR A 384 -15.32 -30.62 -12.08
N GLU A 385 -15.58 -31.10 -10.88
CA GLU A 385 -16.72 -31.91 -10.52
C GLU A 385 -17.85 -31.02 -10.00
N GLY A 386 -19.11 -31.41 -10.22
CA GLY A 386 -20.27 -30.59 -9.85
C GLY A 386 -20.82 -29.77 -11.02
N GLU A 387 -21.53 -28.70 -10.73
CA GLU A 387 -22.23 -27.94 -11.76
C GLU A 387 -22.02 -26.42 -11.60
N ILE A 388 -21.64 -25.74 -12.69
CA ILE A 388 -21.61 -24.28 -12.80
C ILE A 388 -22.54 -23.85 -13.93
N ARG A 389 -23.60 -23.13 -13.58
CA ARG A 389 -24.60 -22.60 -14.53
C ARG A 389 -24.50 -21.09 -14.62
N MET A 390 -24.41 -20.58 -15.85
CA MET A 390 -24.53 -19.15 -16.11
C MET A 390 -26.00 -18.81 -16.33
N GLY A 391 -26.39 -17.64 -15.83
CA GLY A 391 -27.73 -17.12 -15.98
C GLY A 391 -28.05 -16.74 -17.42
N HIS A 392 -29.36 -16.47 -17.66
CA HIS A 392 -29.80 -16.04 -18.97
C HIS A 392 -29.22 -14.66 -19.33
N ASN A 393 -28.79 -14.54 -20.58
CA ASN A 393 -28.28 -13.29 -21.16
C ASN A 393 -27.06 -12.69 -20.44
N VAL A 394 -26.21 -13.53 -19.84
CA VAL A 394 -24.99 -13.10 -19.17
C VAL A 394 -23.86 -12.96 -20.18
N ILE A 395 -23.27 -11.75 -20.26
CA ILE A 395 -22.10 -11.43 -21.07
C ILE A 395 -20.94 -11.13 -20.13
N ILE A 396 -19.96 -12.05 -20.09
CA ILE A 396 -18.84 -11.99 -19.17
C ILE A 396 -17.69 -11.19 -19.75
N GLY A 397 -17.14 -10.28 -18.97
CA GLY A 397 -15.82 -9.69 -19.19
C GLY A 397 -14.84 -10.24 -18.16
N TYR A 398 -13.79 -10.90 -18.61
CA TYR A 398 -12.77 -11.45 -17.74
C TYR A 398 -11.45 -10.70 -17.93
N TYR A 399 -10.94 -10.13 -16.84
CA TYR A 399 -9.61 -9.57 -16.73
C TYR A 399 -8.72 -10.54 -15.97
N ALA A 400 -7.87 -11.28 -16.70
CA ALA A 400 -6.90 -12.18 -16.13
C ALA A 400 -5.61 -11.42 -15.73
N GLN A 401 -4.92 -11.90 -14.72
CA GLN A 401 -3.68 -11.29 -14.22
C GLN A 401 -2.61 -11.11 -15.32
N ASP A 402 -2.53 -12.04 -16.28
CA ASP A 402 -1.59 -12.04 -17.41
C ASP A 402 -2.14 -11.37 -18.70
N MET A 403 -3.34 -10.79 -18.65
CA MET A 403 -3.97 -10.15 -19.81
C MET A 403 -3.11 -9.03 -20.44
N PRO A 404 -2.40 -8.19 -19.68
CA PRO A 404 -1.52 -7.18 -20.25
C PRO A 404 -0.36 -7.75 -21.09
N GLU A 405 0.08 -8.98 -20.78
CA GLU A 405 1.18 -9.67 -21.47
C GLU A 405 0.72 -10.32 -22.78
N ARG A 406 -0.56 -10.69 -22.87
CA ARG A 406 -1.17 -11.33 -24.05
C ARG A 406 -1.52 -10.36 -25.17
N MET A 407 -1.37 -9.05 -24.97
CA MET A 407 -1.70 -8.03 -25.97
C MET A 407 -0.72 -8.05 -27.13
N ASN A 408 -1.19 -7.70 -28.34
CA ASN A 408 -0.34 -7.61 -29.52
C ASN A 408 0.74 -6.53 -29.37
N PRO A 409 2.03 -6.88 -29.28
CA PRO A 409 3.09 -5.91 -29.02
C PRO A 409 3.37 -4.94 -30.18
N GLN A 410 2.92 -5.25 -31.39
CA GLN A 410 3.18 -4.46 -32.59
C GLN A 410 2.08 -3.42 -32.87
N GLY A 411 0.89 -3.61 -32.34
CA GLY A 411 -0.21 -2.64 -32.48
C GLY A 411 0.03 -1.36 -31.70
N THR A 412 -0.57 -0.27 -32.13
CA THR A 412 -0.61 0.97 -31.35
C THR A 412 -1.69 0.88 -30.23
N VAL A 413 -1.62 1.78 -29.24
CA VAL A 413 -2.65 1.91 -28.20
C VAL A 413 -4.03 2.13 -28.84
N MET A 414 -4.11 3.02 -29.84
CA MET A 414 -5.36 3.31 -30.53
C MET A 414 -5.91 2.10 -31.27
N GLU A 415 -5.08 1.46 -32.12
CA GLU A 415 -5.49 0.26 -32.89
C GLU A 415 -5.96 -0.86 -31.99
N THR A 416 -5.27 -1.07 -30.85
CA THR A 416 -5.61 -2.12 -29.88
C THR A 416 -6.98 -1.85 -29.24
N ALA A 417 -7.25 -0.60 -28.87
CA ALA A 417 -8.51 -0.20 -28.28
C ALA A 417 -9.67 -0.21 -29.29
N GLU A 418 -9.43 0.22 -30.54
CA GLU A 418 -10.41 0.18 -31.63
C GLU A 418 -10.79 -1.26 -32.00
N TYR A 419 -9.81 -2.17 -32.03
CA TYR A 419 -10.07 -3.60 -32.27
C TYR A 419 -10.92 -4.24 -31.17
N ALA A 420 -10.73 -3.81 -29.92
CA ALA A 420 -11.48 -4.33 -28.77
C ALA A 420 -12.91 -3.77 -28.68
N ALA A 421 -13.15 -2.57 -29.25
CA ALA A 421 -14.43 -1.89 -29.17
C ALA A 421 -15.48 -2.56 -30.09
N SER A 422 -16.74 -2.63 -29.62
CA SER A 422 -17.88 -2.93 -30.51
C SER A 422 -18.09 -1.76 -31.49
N GLU A 423 -18.74 -2.02 -32.64
CA GLU A 423 -19.01 -0.97 -33.63
C GLU A 423 -19.71 0.26 -33.05
N GLU A 424 -20.66 0.05 -32.15
CA GLU A 424 -21.39 1.12 -31.45
C GLU A 424 -20.52 1.98 -30.54
N ASN A 425 -19.40 1.42 -30.04
CA ASN A 425 -18.53 2.07 -29.07
C ASN A 425 -17.24 2.67 -29.68
N ARG A 426 -17.02 2.53 -30.97
CA ARG A 426 -15.83 3.11 -31.66
C ARG A 426 -15.67 4.61 -31.43
N LEU A 427 -16.76 5.36 -31.42
CA LEU A 427 -16.72 6.81 -31.14
C LEU A 427 -16.28 7.14 -29.69
N ARG A 428 -16.39 6.19 -28.78
CA ARG A 428 -16.02 6.37 -27.36
C ARG A 428 -14.58 6.00 -27.04
N VAL A 429 -13.86 5.34 -27.98
CA VAL A 429 -12.50 4.83 -27.76
C VAL A 429 -11.56 5.93 -27.27
N ARG A 430 -11.50 7.10 -27.96
CA ARG A 430 -10.62 8.20 -27.54
C ARG A 430 -10.98 8.76 -26.17
N ALA A 431 -12.24 8.88 -25.84
CA ALA A 431 -12.69 9.36 -24.54
C ALA A 431 -12.33 8.36 -23.43
N MET A 432 -12.48 7.05 -23.72
CA MET A 432 -12.11 5.98 -22.80
C MET A 432 -10.60 5.93 -22.58
N LEU A 433 -9.80 5.97 -23.65
CA LEU A 433 -8.34 6.05 -23.55
C LEU A 433 -7.90 7.27 -22.73
N GLY A 434 -8.52 8.44 -22.96
CA GLY A 434 -8.27 9.63 -22.16
C GLY A 434 -8.60 9.45 -20.68
N ALA A 435 -9.70 8.73 -20.35
CA ALA A 435 -10.08 8.40 -18.97
C ALA A 435 -9.03 7.49 -18.29
N PHE A 436 -8.38 6.60 -19.06
CA PHE A 436 -7.29 5.75 -18.64
C PHE A 436 -5.89 6.40 -18.84
N MET A 437 -5.84 7.74 -18.91
CA MET A 437 -4.61 8.54 -18.96
C MET A 437 -3.75 8.34 -20.23
N PHE A 438 -4.34 7.93 -21.36
CA PHE A 438 -3.69 7.96 -22.66
C PHE A 438 -4.14 9.20 -23.41
N SER A 439 -3.25 10.18 -23.60
CA SER A 439 -3.56 11.44 -24.26
C SER A 439 -2.48 11.87 -25.24
N GLY A 440 -2.83 12.73 -26.20
CA GLY A 440 -1.89 13.26 -27.17
C GLY A 440 -1.19 12.16 -27.97
N GLU A 441 0.15 12.15 -27.94
CA GLU A 441 1.00 11.19 -28.65
C GLU A 441 1.02 9.79 -28.04
N ASP A 442 0.48 9.61 -26.81
CA ASP A 442 0.48 8.30 -26.15
C ASP A 442 -0.35 7.27 -26.91
N VAL A 443 -1.40 7.70 -27.60
CA VAL A 443 -2.29 6.80 -28.35
C VAL A 443 -1.62 6.18 -29.57
N ASP A 444 -0.56 6.80 -30.10
CA ASP A 444 0.20 6.34 -31.26
C ASP A 444 1.39 5.45 -30.86
N LYS A 445 1.70 5.34 -29.57
CA LYS A 445 2.75 4.45 -29.06
C LYS A 445 2.40 2.98 -29.29
N LYS A 446 3.41 2.19 -29.66
CA LYS A 446 3.25 0.73 -29.76
C LYS A 446 3.15 0.09 -28.38
N VAL A 447 2.33 -0.95 -28.25
CA VAL A 447 2.12 -1.68 -26.99
C VAL A 447 3.43 -2.18 -26.37
N LYS A 448 4.41 -2.59 -27.20
CA LYS A 448 5.73 -3.06 -26.73
C LYS A 448 6.55 -2.01 -25.97
N VAL A 449 6.33 -0.72 -26.23
CA VAL A 449 7.07 0.39 -25.57
C VAL A 449 6.40 0.83 -24.27
N LEU A 450 5.19 0.36 -24.00
CA LEU A 450 4.46 0.69 -22.78
C LEU A 450 5.07 0.02 -21.55
N SER A 451 5.09 0.73 -20.44
CA SER A 451 5.38 0.15 -19.12
C SER A 451 4.33 -0.89 -18.72
N GLY A 452 4.64 -1.75 -17.74
CA GLY A 452 3.69 -2.73 -17.21
C GLY A 452 2.35 -2.11 -16.76
N GLY A 453 2.41 -0.98 -16.06
CA GLY A 453 1.22 -0.23 -15.64
C GLY A 453 0.42 0.39 -16.79
N GLU A 454 1.08 0.91 -17.82
CA GLU A 454 0.40 1.41 -19.02
C GLU A 454 -0.29 0.26 -19.77
N ARG A 455 0.37 -0.87 -19.92
CA ARG A 455 -0.26 -2.06 -20.51
C ARG A 455 -1.46 -2.54 -19.73
N ALA A 456 -1.39 -2.57 -18.39
CA ALA A 456 -2.53 -2.93 -17.54
C ALA A 456 -3.71 -1.96 -17.72
N ARG A 457 -3.47 -0.65 -17.77
CA ARG A 457 -4.50 0.35 -18.05
C ARG A 457 -5.14 0.16 -19.43
N LEU A 458 -4.32 -0.11 -20.45
CA LEU A 458 -4.83 -0.36 -21.80
C LEU A 458 -5.68 -1.63 -21.86
N ALA A 459 -5.26 -2.72 -21.21
CA ALA A 459 -6.01 -3.97 -21.16
C ALA A 459 -7.38 -3.78 -20.47
N LEU A 460 -7.42 -3.05 -19.36
CA LEU A 460 -8.66 -2.67 -18.67
C LEU A 460 -9.55 -1.81 -19.57
N CYS A 461 -9.00 -0.80 -20.24
CA CYS A 461 -9.71 0.05 -21.18
C CYS A 461 -10.36 -0.78 -22.30
N CYS A 462 -9.60 -1.69 -22.93
CA CYS A 462 -10.09 -2.59 -23.98
C CYS A 462 -11.22 -3.50 -23.52
N MET A 463 -11.14 -4.02 -22.29
CA MET A 463 -12.20 -4.83 -21.73
C MET A 463 -13.48 -4.01 -21.51
N LEU A 464 -13.36 -2.81 -20.95
CA LEU A 464 -14.49 -1.94 -20.61
C LEU A 464 -15.15 -1.25 -21.82
N LEU A 465 -14.56 -1.35 -23.00
CA LEU A 465 -15.17 -0.93 -24.27
C LEU A 465 -16.24 -1.90 -24.79
N LYS A 466 -16.37 -3.08 -24.19
CA LYS A 466 -17.37 -4.08 -24.54
C LYS A 466 -18.65 -3.90 -23.71
N PRO A 467 -19.84 -4.26 -24.25
CA PRO A 467 -21.11 -4.19 -23.52
C PRO A 467 -21.23 -5.40 -22.58
N LEU A 468 -20.61 -5.33 -21.42
CA LEU A 468 -20.53 -6.42 -20.43
C LEU A 468 -21.53 -6.20 -19.31
N ASN A 469 -22.17 -7.25 -18.79
CA ASN A 469 -23.06 -7.19 -17.64
C ASN A 469 -22.59 -8.03 -16.44
N PHE A 470 -21.53 -8.83 -16.63
CA PHE A 470 -20.84 -9.51 -15.55
C PHE A 470 -19.31 -9.33 -15.71
N LEU A 471 -18.67 -8.64 -14.79
CA LEU A 471 -17.23 -8.43 -14.80
C LEU A 471 -16.56 -9.38 -13.78
N ILE A 472 -15.53 -10.06 -14.22
CA ILE A 472 -14.63 -10.85 -13.35
C ILE A 472 -13.25 -10.23 -13.48
N LEU A 473 -12.73 -9.72 -12.37
CA LEU A 473 -11.45 -9.01 -12.29
C LEU A 473 -10.51 -9.76 -11.36
N ASP A 474 -9.45 -10.37 -11.91
CA ASP A 474 -8.45 -11.11 -11.13
C ASP A 474 -7.21 -10.23 -10.95
N GLU A 475 -7.01 -9.70 -9.73
CA GLU A 475 -5.94 -8.78 -9.32
C GLU A 475 -5.75 -7.58 -10.27
N PRO A 476 -6.82 -6.79 -10.57
CA PRO A 476 -6.73 -5.71 -11.54
C PRO A 476 -5.89 -4.51 -11.06
N THR A 477 -5.55 -4.48 -9.78
CA THR A 477 -4.74 -3.43 -9.15
C THR A 477 -3.24 -3.65 -9.27
N HIS A 478 -2.81 -4.86 -9.69
CA HIS A 478 -1.39 -5.14 -9.93
C HIS A 478 -0.82 -4.18 -10.99
N HIS A 479 0.37 -3.64 -10.73
CA HIS A 479 1.07 -2.67 -11.58
C HIS A 479 0.37 -1.33 -11.79
N LEU A 480 -0.79 -1.07 -11.17
CA LEU A 480 -1.45 0.23 -11.22
C LEU A 480 -0.89 1.15 -10.12
N ASP A 481 -0.56 2.39 -10.50
CA ASP A 481 -0.28 3.44 -9.51
C ASP A 481 -1.55 3.90 -8.79
N ILE A 482 -1.38 4.66 -7.71
CA ILE A 482 -2.48 5.11 -6.85
C ILE A 482 -3.56 5.85 -7.66
N GLN A 483 -3.15 6.70 -8.61
CA GLN A 483 -4.09 7.46 -9.44
C GLN A 483 -4.90 6.54 -10.37
N SER A 484 -4.25 5.58 -11.02
CA SER A 484 -4.90 4.59 -11.88
C SER A 484 -5.87 3.69 -11.12
N LYS A 485 -5.52 3.30 -9.89
CA LYS A 485 -6.41 2.57 -8.96
C LYS A 485 -7.66 3.39 -8.63
N ASP A 486 -7.50 4.68 -8.34
CA ASP A 486 -8.64 5.57 -8.05
C ASP A 486 -9.56 5.74 -9.25
N VAL A 487 -9.02 5.85 -10.47
CA VAL A 487 -9.80 5.89 -11.71
C VAL A 487 -10.62 4.60 -11.88
N LEU A 488 -9.98 3.43 -11.72
CA LEU A 488 -10.66 2.14 -11.84
C LEU A 488 -11.73 1.96 -10.74
N LYS A 489 -11.41 2.32 -9.48
CA LYS A 489 -12.34 2.26 -8.36
C LYS A 489 -13.58 3.12 -8.61
N ASN A 490 -13.39 4.35 -9.09
CA ASN A 490 -14.50 5.24 -9.43
C ASN A 490 -15.32 4.73 -10.64
N ALA A 491 -14.66 4.12 -11.62
CA ALA A 491 -15.35 3.46 -12.72
C ALA A 491 -16.25 2.34 -12.19
N LEU A 492 -15.71 1.41 -11.40
CA LEU A 492 -16.47 0.28 -10.85
C LEU A 492 -17.60 0.70 -9.90
N LYS A 493 -17.45 1.79 -9.14
CA LYS A 493 -18.54 2.36 -8.33
C LYS A 493 -19.76 2.80 -9.15
N ASN A 494 -19.52 3.25 -10.38
CA ASN A 494 -20.57 3.69 -11.30
C ASN A 494 -21.05 2.57 -12.26
N TYR A 495 -20.56 1.35 -12.06
CA TYR A 495 -20.97 0.22 -12.87
C TYR A 495 -22.27 -0.40 -12.35
N GLU A 496 -23.30 -0.43 -13.16
CA GLU A 496 -24.64 -0.95 -12.79
C GLU A 496 -24.78 -2.47 -12.94
N GLY A 497 -23.77 -3.14 -13.51
CA GLY A 497 -23.75 -4.60 -13.69
C GLY A 497 -23.31 -5.34 -12.42
N THR A 498 -23.09 -6.63 -12.57
CA THR A 498 -22.56 -7.51 -11.53
C THR A 498 -21.05 -7.62 -11.67
N PHE A 499 -20.29 -7.66 -10.58
CA PHE A 499 -18.88 -7.99 -10.66
C PHE A 499 -18.40 -8.89 -9.53
N LEU A 500 -17.38 -9.70 -9.87
CA LEU A 500 -16.58 -10.50 -8.94
C LEU A 500 -15.14 -10.00 -9.01
N LEU A 501 -14.63 -9.50 -7.90
CA LEU A 501 -13.32 -8.89 -7.78
C LEU A 501 -12.41 -9.75 -6.89
N VAL A 502 -11.34 -10.27 -7.45
CA VAL A 502 -10.25 -10.90 -6.69
C VAL A 502 -9.21 -9.83 -6.43
N SER A 503 -8.97 -9.46 -5.19
CA SER A 503 -7.92 -8.49 -4.84
C SER A 503 -7.48 -8.62 -3.39
N HIS A 504 -6.21 -8.29 -3.15
CA HIS A 504 -5.60 -8.15 -1.83
C HIS A 504 -5.49 -6.69 -1.39
N ASP A 505 -5.89 -5.75 -2.23
CA ASP A 505 -5.83 -4.31 -1.97
C ASP A 505 -7.02 -3.84 -1.14
N ARG A 506 -6.79 -3.64 0.16
CA ARG A 506 -7.82 -3.24 1.15
C ARG A 506 -8.48 -1.91 0.79
N ASP A 507 -7.66 -0.93 0.40
CA ASP A 507 -8.13 0.41 0.04
C ASP A 507 -9.01 0.37 -1.21
N PHE A 508 -8.65 -0.47 -2.17
CA PHE A 508 -9.42 -0.68 -3.38
C PHE A 508 -10.78 -1.35 -3.10
N LEU A 509 -10.82 -2.38 -2.26
CA LEU A 509 -12.04 -3.11 -1.89
C LEU A 509 -13.01 -2.28 -1.03
N THR A 510 -12.48 -1.46 -0.12
CA THR A 510 -13.30 -0.65 0.82
C THR A 510 -14.28 0.26 0.10
N GLY A 511 -15.57 0.11 0.43
CA GLY A 511 -16.68 0.89 -0.15
C GLY A 511 -16.93 0.62 -1.64
N LEU A 512 -16.36 -0.46 -2.20
CA LEU A 512 -16.63 -0.95 -3.54
C LEU A 512 -17.47 -2.24 -3.53
N THR A 513 -17.23 -3.09 -2.54
CA THR A 513 -17.91 -4.38 -2.37
C THR A 513 -18.63 -4.43 -1.03
N ASN A 514 -19.75 -5.12 -1.00
CA ASN A 514 -20.60 -5.28 0.19
C ASN A 514 -20.82 -6.75 0.57
N ARG A 515 -20.25 -7.66 -0.21
CA ARG A 515 -20.32 -9.11 -0.01
C ARG A 515 -18.95 -9.70 -0.26
N LEU A 516 -18.43 -10.42 0.74
CA LEU A 516 -17.12 -11.06 0.70
C LEU A 516 -17.28 -12.57 0.61
N LEU A 517 -16.57 -13.16 -0.35
CA LEU A 517 -16.41 -14.59 -0.50
C LEU A 517 -15.01 -14.96 0.02
N GLU A 518 -14.94 -15.52 1.20
CA GLU A 518 -13.68 -15.94 1.81
C GLU A 518 -13.41 -17.40 1.48
N LEU A 519 -12.28 -17.68 0.81
CA LEU A 519 -11.81 -19.03 0.57
C LEU A 519 -10.95 -19.49 1.74
N ASP A 520 -11.49 -20.43 2.51
CA ASP A 520 -10.83 -21.01 3.67
C ASP A 520 -11.24 -22.47 3.82
N ASP A 521 -10.29 -23.36 4.21
CA ASP A 521 -10.49 -24.77 4.45
C ASP A 521 -11.30 -25.48 3.34
N PHE A 522 -10.90 -25.27 2.08
CA PHE A 522 -11.51 -25.86 0.85
C PHE A 522 -12.98 -25.45 0.61
N ARG A 523 -13.50 -24.47 1.33
CA ARG A 523 -14.89 -23.99 1.25
C ARG A 523 -14.95 -22.51 0.93
N ILE A 524 -16.13 -22.09 0.44
CA ILE A 524 -16.46 -20.69 0.26
C ILE A 524 -17.29 -20.26 1.46
N ARG A 525 -16.75 -19.32 2.26
CA ARG A 525 -17.52 -18.66 3.32
C ARG A 525 -18.09 -17.36 2.77
N ASP A 526 -19.38 -17.28 2.71
CA ASP A 526 -20.13 -16.12 2.22
C ASP A 526 -20.46 -15.17 3.37
N GLN A 527 -19.99 -13.94 3.30
CA GLN A 527 -20.11 -12.96 4.39
C GLN A 527 -20.59 -11.61 3.83
N HIS A 528 -21.69 -11.09 4.37
CA HIS A 528 -22.22 -9.76 4.05
C HIS A 528 -21.57 -8.71 4.97
N MET A 529 -20.33 -8.31 4.67
CA MET A 529 -19.56 -7.32 5.42
C MET A 529 -18.54 -6.64 4.52
N ASP A 530 -17.97 -5.51 4.99
CA ASP A 530 -16.84 -4.85 4.34
C ASP A 530 -15.51 -5.57 4.70
N ILE A 531 -14.49 -5.37 3.88
CA ILE A 531 -13.14 -5.93 4.09
C ILE A 531 -12.51 -5.45 5.41
N LEU A 532 -12.79 -4.23 5.85
CA LEU A 532 -12.27 -3.68 7.11
C LEU A 532 -12.88 -4.43 8.31
N GLU A 533 -14.17 -4.72 8.29
CA GLU A 533 -14.84 -5.52 9.32
C GLU A 533 -14.28 -6.95 9.41
N LEU A 534 -13.98 -7.57 8.24
CA LEU A 534 -13.34 -8.88 8.21
C LEU A 534 -11.94 -8.85 8.87
N ILE A 535 -11.16 -7.81 8.59
CA ILE A 535 -9.83 -7.61 9.17
C ILE A 535 -9.91 -7.46 10.70
N GLU A 536 -10.83 -6.64 11.19
CA GLU A 536 -11.03 -6.43 12.63
C GLU A 536 -11.48 -7.72 13.34
N LYS A 537 -12.41 -8.45 12.74
CA LYS A 537 -12.87 -9.75 13.24
C LYS A 537 -11.72 -10.76 13.34
N ARG A 538 -10.84 -10.82 12.35
CA ARG A 538 -9.66 -11.71 12.38
C ARG A 538 -8.67 -11.31 13.47
N LYS A 539 -8.40 -10.02 13.66
CA LYS A 539 -7.54 -9.52 14.75
C LYS A 539 -8.09 -9.89 16.13
N ALA A 540 -9.39 -9.74 16.33
CA ALA A 540 -10.05 -10.10 17.57
C ALA A 540 -9.94 -11.62 17.88
N LEU A 541 -10.04 -12.48 16.85
CA LEU A 541 -9.88 -13.94 16.98
C LEU A 541 -8.43 -14.32 17.30
N GLN A 542 -7.44 -13.72 16.65
CA GLN A 542 -6.01 -13.96 16.91
C GLN A 542 -5.60 -13.50 18.32
N GLY A 543 -6.12 -12.36 18.78
CA GLY A 543 -5.90 -11.88 20.16
C GLY A 543 -6.47 -12.83 21.21
N ALA A 544 -7.61 -13.48 20.93
CA ALA A 544 -8.22 -14.48 21.82
C ALA A 544 -7.45 -15.81 21.88
N ASP A 545 -6.76 -16.20 20.81
CA ASP A 545 -5.95 -17.44 20.75
C ASP A 545 -4.57 -17.26 21.43
N ILE A 546 -3.97 -16.08 21.37
CA ILE A 546 -2.74 -15.76 22.11
C ILE A 546 -3.01 -15.79 23.62
N GLY A 547 -4.19 -15.34 24.06
CA GLY A 547 -4.64 -15.46 25.48
C GLY A 547 -4.83 -16.90 25.94
N LYS A 548 -5.16 -17.85 25.03
CA LYS A 548 -5.32 -19.27 25.35
C LYS A 548 -4.01 -20.07 25.35
N SER A 549 -3.03 -19.69 24.53
CA SER A 549 -1.73 -20.39 24.46
C SER A 549 -0.81 -20.05 25.62
N SER A 550 -0.93 -18.86 26.22
CA SER A 550 -0.23 -18.50 27.46
C SER A 550 -0.81 -19.15 28.73
N ALA A 551 -2.01 -19.71 28.66
CA ALA A 551 -2.66 -20.39 29.80
C ALA A 551 -2.31 -21.89 29.92
N VAL A 552 -1.52 -22.48 29.01
CA VAL A 552 -1.22 -23.94 29.00
C VAL A 552 0.11 -24.32 29.66
N GLN A 553 0.94 -23.36 30.09
CA GLN A 553 2.23 -23.66 30.75
C GLN A 553 2.33 -23.24 32.23
N ALA A 554 1.26 -23.37 33.00
CA ALA A 554 1.37 -23.33 34.47
C ALA A 554 0.55 -24.46 35.08
N LYS A 555 1.12 -25.67 35.18
CA LYS A 555 0.70 -26.69 36.13
C LYS A 555 1.31 -26.39 37.49
N ALA A 556 0.50 -25.94 38.43
CA ALA A 556 0.75 -26.04 39.88
C ALA A 556 -0.59 -26.01 40.67
N PRO A 557 -0.65 -26.39 41.93
CA PRO A 557 -1.49 -27.47 42.40
C PRO A 557 -2.87 -27.00 42.95
N LYS A 558 -3.78 -27.97 43.10
CA LYS A 558 -5.09 -27.82 43.68
C LYS A 558 -5.06 -27.17 45.08
N ALA A 559 -5.80 -26.06 45.23
CA ALA A 559 -6.30 -25.62 46.54
C ALA A 559 -7.63 -24.85 46.38
N GLU A 560 -8.61 -25.32 47.05
CA GLU A 560 -9.83 -24.75 47.64
C GLU A 560 -10.71 -23.74 46.88
N LYS A 561 -11.91 -24.22 46.59
CA LYS A 561 -13.09 -23.45 46.18
C LYS A 561 -13.62 -22.64 47.39
N GLY A 562 -13.76 -21.31 47.22
CA GLY A 562 -14.55 -20.54 48.18
C GLY A 562 -14.55 -19.01 48.09
N GLY A 563 -13.74 -18.35 47.26
CA GLY A 563 -13.61 -16.88 47.25
C GLY A 563 -14.06 -16.12 45.97
N ASP A 564 -14.18 -16.81 44.85
CA ASP A 564 -14.14 -16.21 43.52
C ASP A 564 -15.46 -15.58 42.99
N GLN A 565 -16.59 -15.81 43.63
CA GLN A 565 -17.88 -15.26 43.16
C GLN A 565 -18.23 -13.87 43.72
N ARG A 566 -17.66 -13.46 44.84
CA ARG A 566 -17.88 -12.11 45.38
C ARG A 566 -17.02 -11.07 44.68
N ASP A 567 -15.76 -11.39 44.42
CA ASP A 567 -14.83 -10.48 43.75
C ASP A 567 -15.21 -10.21 42.29
N ARG A 568 -15.74 -11.20 41.56
CA ARG A 568 -16.30 -11.00 40.22
C ARG A 568 -17.52 -10.08 40.18
N ARG A 569 -18.43 -10.22 41.15
CA ARG A 569 -19.63 -9.35 41.24
C ARG A 569 -19.29 -7.91 41.60
N ASP A 570 -18.26 -7.68 42.38
CA ASP A 570 -17.86 -6.33 42.78
C ASP A 570 -17.06 -5.64 41.63
N ARG A 571 -16.23 -6.37 40.89
CA ARG A 571 -15.58 -5.89 39.66
C ARG A 571 -16.59 -5.57 38.55
N ASP A 572 -17.60 -6.40 38.33
CA ASP A 572 -18.66 -6.13 37.35
C ASP A 572 -19.48 -4.88 37.74
N LYS A 573 -19.67 -4.61 38.99
CA LYS A 573 -20.35 -3.39 39.48
C LYS A 573 -19.46 -2.15 39.24
N GLU A 574 -18.16 -2.26 39.46
CA GLU A 574 -17.20 -1.18 39.28
C GLU A 574 -17.04 -0.85 37.79
N ARG A 575 -16.93 -1.88 36.95
CA ARG A 575 -16.91 -1.72 35.48
C ARG A 575 -18.18 -1.03 34.96
N ARG A 576 -19.36 -1.42 35.41
CA ARG A 576 -20.63 -0.75 35.03
C ARG A 576 -20.68 0.70 35.50
N LYS A 577 -20.12 1.04 36.67
CA LYS A 577 -20.05 2.42 37.14
C LYS A 577 -19.16 3.29 36.24
N VAL A 578 -17.99 2.76 35.90
CA VAL A 578 -17.03 3.47 35.02
C VAL A 578 -17.60 3.60 33.61
N GLN A 579 -18.26 2.57 33.09
CA GLN A 579 -18.91 2.61 31.77
C GLN A 579 -20.03 3.67 31.71
N ASN A 580 -20.88 3.74 32.74
CA ASN A 580 -21.91 4.77 32.82
C ASN A 580 -21.33 6.19 32.97
N ALA A 581 -20.14 6.33 33.58
CA ALA A 581 -19.44 7.59 33.69
C ALA A 581 -18.90 8.04 32.31
N VAL A 582 -18.32 7.12 31.51
CA VAL A 582 -17.88 7.38 30.15
C VAL A 582 -19.03 7.83 29.26
N GLU A 583 -20.16 7.10 29.26
CA GLU A 583 -21.35 7.47 28.48
C GLU A 583 -21.91 8.85 28.87
N ARG A 584 -21.84 9.20 30.16
CA ARG A 584 -22.27 10.51 30.64
C ARG A 584 -21.35 11.64 30.13
N LEU A 585 -20.03 11.41 30.15
CA LEU A 585 -19.05 12.37 29.65
C LEU A 585 -19.15 12.56 28.12
N GLU A 586 -19.38 11.48 27.37
CA GLU A 586 -19.63 11.53 25.92
C GLU A 586 -20.87 12.37 25.59
N LYS A 587 -21.94 12.19 26.35
CA LYS A 587 -23.15 13.01 26.16
C LYS A 587 -22.92 14.48 26.49
N GLN A 588 -22.17 14.77 27.55
CA GLN A 588 -21.80 16.16 27.90
C GLN A 588 -20.91 16.79 26.83
N LEU A 589 -20.00 16.03 26.25
CA LEU A 589 -19.11 16.48 25.16
C LEU A 589 -19.92 16.83 23.91
N ALA A 590 -20.84 15.96 23.50
CA ALA A 590 -21.72 16.18 22.36
C ALA A 590 -22.64 17.42 22.55
N ASP A 591 -23.14 17.66 23.77
CA ASP A 591 -23.96 18.84 24.06
C ASP A 591 -23.14 20.14 24.02
N LEU A 592 -21.90 20.14 24.54
CA LEU A 592 -20.98 21.29 24.48
C LEU A 592 -20.50 21.61 23.07
N GLU A 593 -20.17 20.58 22.26
CA GLU A 593 -19.79 20.75 20.85
C GLU A 593 -20.94 21.32 20.01
N LYS A 594 -22.17 20.92 20.32
CA LYS A 594 -23.37 21.48 19.68
C LYS A 594 -23.55 22.96 20.04
N GLU A 595 -23.39 23.31 21.34
CA GLU A 595 -23.48 24.69 21.81
C GLU A 595 -22.38 25.57 21.16
N GLU A 596 -21.16 25.03 21.01
CA GLU A 596 -20.05 25.70 20.32
C GLU A 596 -20.38 25.98 18.85
N LYS A 597 -20.86 24.97 18.12
CA LYS A 597 -21.28 25.09 16.72
C LYS A 597 -22.39 26.12 16.53
N ASP A 598 -23.40 26.12 17.39
CA ASP A 598 -24.52 27.03 17.31
C ASP A 598 -24.06 28.47 17.59
N LEU A 599 -23.13 28.65 18.53
CA LEU A 599 -22.54 29.95 18.86
C LEU A 599 -21.61 30.45 17.75
N GLN A 600 -20.78 29.59 17.17
CA GLN A 600 -19.94 29.91 16.00
C GLN A 600 -20.81 30.34 14.80
N ALA A 601 -21.86 29.59 14.51
CA ALA A 601 -22.80 29.94 13.44
C ALA A 601 -23.51 31.29 13.71
N GLY A 602 -23.79 31.62 14.97
CA GLY A 602 -24.37 32.92 15.38
C GLY A 602 -23.39 34.09 15.17
N VAL A 603 -22.12 33.89 15.55
CA VAL A 603 -21.05 34.90 15.41
C VAL A 603 -20.68 35.12 13.93
N MET A 604 -20.71 34.08 13.09
CA MET A 604 -20.39 34.19 11.65
C MET A 604 -21.50 34.81 10.78
N LYS A 605 -22.75 34.84 11.23
CA LYS A 605 -23.87 35.34 10.41
C LYS A 605 -23.89 36.87 10.13
N GLY A 606 -22.97 37.63 10.69
CA GLY A 606 -22.79 39.05 10.39
C GLY A 606 -24.00 39.96 10.75
N GLY A 607 -23.78 41.11 11.31
CA GLY A 607 -24.86 42.06 11.67
C GLY A 607 -25.03 42.30 13.17
N MET A 608 -24.18 41.67 14.00
CA MET A 608 -24.19 41.93 15.46
C MET A 608 -23.40 43.19 15.82
N PRO A 609 -23.85 43.98 16.81
CA PRO A 609 -23.08 45.08 17.39
C PRO A 609 -21.75 44.59 17.99
N ALA A 610 -20.70 45.45 17.96
CA ALA A 610 -19.35 45.09 18.40
C ALA A 610 -19.27 44.49 19.82
N ASP A 611 -20.07 45.01 20.74
CA ASP A 611 -20.20 44.55 22.13
C ASP A 611 -20.73 43.11 22.24
N GLN A 612 -21.63 42.69 21.35
CA GLN A 612 -22.19 41.34 21.34
C GLN A 612 -21.23 40.36 20.69
N LEU A 613 -20.46 40.81 19.71
CA LEU A 613 -19.41 40.04 19.07
C LEU A 613 -18.27 39.68 20.04
N GLN A 614 -17.84 40.66 20.86
CA GLN A 614 -16.81 40.44 21.87
C GLN A 614 -17.27 39.44 22.93
N LYS A 615 -18.50 39.56 23.45
CA LYS A 615 -19.09 38.58 24.37
C LYS A 615 -19.26 37.18 23.75
N GLY A 616 -19.54 37.13 22.45
CA GLY A 616 -19.59 35.86 21.70
C GLY A 616 -18.24 35.13 21.66
N TYR A 617 -17.16 35.88 21.41
CA TYR A 617 -15.78 35.29 21.41
C TYR A 617 -15.33 34.91 22.82
N GLU A 618 -15.64 35.67 23.86
CA GLU A 618 -15.34 35.31 25.25
C GLU A 618 -16.06 34.01 25.65
N ARG A 619 -17.32 33.86 25.25
CA ARG A 619 -18.11 32.67 25.54
C ARG A 619 -17.63 31.45 24.75
N LEU A 620 -17.13 31.60 23.50
CA LEU A 620 -16.46 30.54 22.72
C LEU A 620 -15.15 30.12 23.39
N GLY A 621 -14.36 31.04 23.92
CA GLY A 621 -13.15 30.74 24.69
C GLY A 621 -13.42 29.95 25.98
N ASP A 622 -14.51 30.26 26.67
CA ASP A 622 -14.92 29.54 27.90
C ASP A 622 -15.48 28.15 27.57
N LEU A 623 -16.22 28.00 26.46
CA LEU A 623 -16.69 26.71 25.95
C LEU A 623 -15.54 25.82 25.56
N ALA A 624 -14.55 26.33 24.84
CA ALA A 624 -13.36 25.57 24.45
C ALA A 624 -12.57 25.04 25.67
N LYS A 625 -12.45 25.84 26.75
CA LYS A 625 -11.82 25.38 28.00
C LYS A 625 -12.64 24.29 28.69
N ARG A 626 -13.98 24.39 28.67
CA ARG A 626 -14.86 23.37 29.25
C ARG A 626 -14.82 22.06 28.46
N ILE A 627 -14.79 22.14 27.13
CA ILE A 627 -14.62 20.96 26.24
C ILE A 627 -13.30 20.28 26.53
N ALA A 628 -12.19 21.03 26.63
CA ALA A 628 -10.88 20.47 26.94
C ALA A 628 -10.84 19.78 28.32
N ALA A 629 -11.51 20.35 29.34
CA ALA A 629 -11.60 19.75 30.67
C ALA A 629 -12.39 18.44 30.65
N VAL A 630 -13.55 18.40 29.97
CA VAL A 630 -14.38 17.19 29.86
C VAL A 630 -13.67 16.11 29.02
N MET A 631 -12.91 16.48 27.97
CA MET A 631 -12.07 15.55 27.20
C MET A 631 -11.00 14.90 28.06
N SER A 632 -10.29 15.69 28.88
CA SER A 632 -9.27 15.13 29.79
C SER A 632 -9.87 14.17 30.84
N GLU A 633 -11.06 14.48 31.34
CA GLU A 633 -11.80 13.62 32.27
C GLU A 633 -12.32 12.34 31.59
N TRP A 634 -12.74 12.44 30.33
CA TRP A 634 -13.13 11.31 29.51
C TRP A 634 -11.94 10.40 29.18
N GLU A 635 -10.77 10.93 28.82
CA GLU A 635 -9.54 10.17 28.58
C GLU A 635 -9.11 9.37 29.81
N THR A 636 -9.11 10.00 30.99
CA THR A 636 -8.74 9.31 32.24
C THR A 636 -9.73 8.22 32.63
N THR A 637 -11.03 8.48 32.45
CA THR A 637 -12.09 7.52 32.78
C THR A 637 -12.15 6.38 31.77
N SER A 638 -11.88 6.66 30.50
CA SER A 638 -11.79 5.66 29.43
C SER A 638 -10.57 4.75 29.60
N ALA A 639 -9.41 5.28 30.04
CA ALA A 639 -8.24 4.49 30.40
C ALA A 639 -8.53 3.55 31.57
N GLN A 640 -9.24 4.02 32.63
CA GLN A 640 -9.68 3.18 33.74
C GLN A 640 -10.62 2.05 33.32
N LEU A 641 -11.50 2.30 32.32
CA LEU A 641 -12.37 1.28 31.77
C LEU A 641 -11.58 0.22 30.97
N GLN A 642 -10.52 0.62 30.26
CA GLN A 642 -9.61 -0.29 29.56
C GLN A 642 -8.79 -1.15 30.54
N ASP A 643 -8.28 -0.57 31.62
CA ASP A 643 -7.55 -1.31 32.65
C ASP A 643 -8.43 -2.34 33.35
N LEU A 644 -9.68 -1.98 33.70
CA LEU A 644 -10.67 -2.91 34.24
C LEU A 644 -11.15 -3.97 33.22
N GLY A 645 -10.95 -3.75 31.93
CA GLY A 645 -11.20 -4.69 30.85
C GLY A 645 -10.03 -5.62 30.55
N ALA A 646 -8.79 -5.19 30.82
CA ALA A 646 -7.57 -5.96 30.59
C ALA A 646 -7.27 -6.98 31.71
N GLU A 647 -7.83 -6.80 32.90
CA GLU A 647 -7.69 -7.71 34.05
C GLU A 647 -8.83 -8.75 34.14
N ALA A 648 -9.77 -8.79 33.21
CA ALA A 648 -10.89 -9.73 33.12
C ALA A 648 -10.65 -10.78 32.04
#